data_4ae30b2f961f5e2c78687f2d3375e020
#
_entry.id   4ae30b2f961f5e2c78687f2d3375e020
#
_cell.length_a   1.000
_cell.length_b   1.000
_cell.length_c   1.000
_cell.angle_alpha   90.00
_cell.angle_beta   90.00
_cell.angle_gamma   90.00
#
_symmetry.space_group_name_H-M   'P 1'
#
loop_
_entity.id
_entity.type
_entity.pdbx_description
1 polymer ?
#
loop_
_entity_poly.entity_id
_entity_poly.type
_entity_poly.pdbx_seq_one_letter_code
_entity_poly.pdbx_strand_id
1 'polypeptide(L)'
;MGNKDKNKGSSWHKWDLHVHTLYTHLNKAYQCSEEDFIQKLCASEINCIGLTNYFKFNEKEFALKEKIEKRGIKVFYNLEVRLDYKNNKNEFLDFHIIFSDEILSDNIKRFLSDMKATIDGTEKRLADLEKDDFNKAVVNFDQLLECLEEESLNLMGKYLLGFLSRGHGSIECEFLEKGGRNETIYKKVIDKSHFLIHSSDNQKNLKDDRDSWLEYNKPLLQSSDAHKEDSIGKKYTWIKAEKTFEGLKQIIYEPETRVSIDEEKSQDPLHKIDCVGLCFDGEVKITNEKGDVPFCYAGFNETLFFSPNFTCVIGGRGSGKSTLLQLIASKLYDKSLVKGLKHETIQKCIEIQPDTVDSVEYLAQNEVEEFATNVSKFTEAIFNRIDSKLSGNLKGLEKQITENIKKFDEQIASWQKKTKLEEQLKNREKERKKSQNIIDTFTDKDYLDKTEKLQENRKALIDLKQSKEGVLTFIKELKRVVNFESKENMEEKNSYDKVYNQLKQNICKELEEIDKNIKNGCFDSDDKNIEKLESEQQTLRQEIVEFLKEKGVIDENIGDLERANYQLMGIEREITDLKREIEEITNKIKGFSWESIDKDIEEFKDQINKELSKINSAFEEISKNHKEEVKPITIKYRLDEYIFEGVFEDFDKWVDKGFNTQKHQSKIKEYLKKIELKNVTGMQHAEFIEELDGLIDNKKAAFYETMKDIFNREIHFQIYQILILKHLRNVEKYKIFEVRYDKRALNETSFGQKCTAVLVVLLSLGNNPIIIDEPEAHLDSALIANYLVTLIKKQKQKRQIIFATHNANFVLNADAELIIQLKNENNKIVAQSFMIESDKHKEDLLKLEGGEKAFKDRERKYGITKDKTKNKE
;
A
#
# COMPACT_ATOMS: atom_id res chain seq x y z
N MET A 1 13.83 37.33 -7.78
CA MET A 1 13.39 36.26 -8.69
C MET A 1 11.99 36.58 -9.15
N GLY A 2 11.84 36.92 -10.45
CA GLY A 2 10.55 37.39 -11.01
C GLY A 2 9.50 36.28 -10.96
N ASN A 3 8.30 36.70 -10.73
CA ASN A 3 7.07 35.87 -10.75
C ASN A 3 6.89 35.21 -12.13
N LYS A 4 7.65 34.16 -12.44
CA LYS A 4 7.24 33.21 -13.48
C LYS A 4 6.04 32.47 -12.89
N ASP A 5 4.91 32.54 -13.56
CA ASP A 5 3.66 31.92 -13.15
C ASP A 5 3.92 30.50 -12.65
N LYS A 6 3.55 30.26 -11.37
CA LYS A 6 3.66 28.96 -10.72
C LYS A 6 2.61 28.03 -11.32
N ASN A 7 2.87 27.52 -12.54
CA ASN A 7 1.95 26.62 -13.21
C ASN A 7 1.93 25.25 -12.53
N LYS A 8 0.96 25.05 -11.64
CA LYS A 8 0.70 23.79 -10.93
C LYS A 8 -0.32 22.89 -11.68
N GLY A 9 -0.68 23.25 -12.91
CA GLY A 9 -1.71 22.54 -13.67
C GLY A 9 -3.12 23.09 -13.40
N SER A 10 -4.11 22.39 -13.97
CA SER A 10 -5.52 22.73 -13.80
C SER A 10 -5.91 22.75 -12.33
N SER A 11 -6.44 23.85 -11.85
CA SER A 11 -6.81 24.06 -10.45
C SER A 11 -8.30 24.39 -10.28
N TRP A 12 -8.81 24.19 -9.07
CA TRP A 12 -10.19 24.46 -8.74
C TRP A 12 -10.44 25.97 -8.66
N HIS A 13 -11.42 26.46 -9.44
CA HIS A 13 -11.91 27.83 -9.43
C HIS A 13 -13.41 27.85 -9.23
N LYS A 14 -13.94 28.93 -8.60
CA LYS A 14 -15.37 29.21 -8.46
C LYS A 14 -15.92 29.84 -9.76
N TRP A 15 -16.89 29.21 -10.36
CA TRP A 15 -17.56 29.67 -11.57
C TRP A 15 -19.04 29.86 -11.31
N ASP A 16 -19.58 31.03 -11.68
CA ASP A 16 -21.02 31.30 -11.72
C ASP A 16 -21.37 31.70 -13.14
N LEU A 17 -21.82 30.73 -13.94
CA LEU A 17 -22.02 30.92 -15.38
C LEU A 17 -23.41 31.48 -15.74
N HIS A 18 -24.22 31.87 -14.74
CA HIS A 18 -25.54 32.47 -14.97
C HIS A 18 -25.75 33.65 -14.01
N VAL A 19 -25.22 34.81 -14.38
CA VAL A 19 -25.33 36.06 -13.62
C VAL A 19 -25.88 37.15 -14.52
N HIS A 20 -27.12 37.57 -14.31
CA HIS A 20 -27.72 38.71 -15.01
C HIS A 20 -27.08 40.02 -14.53
N THR A 21 -27.03 40.98 -15.41
CA THR A 21 -26.42 42.27 -15.12
C THR A 21 -27.44 43.33 -14.74
N LEU A 22 -26.93 44.49 -14.32
CA LEU A 22 -27.74 45.72 -14.16
C LEU A 22 -28.53 46.11 -15.42
N TYR A 23 -28.14 45.57 -16.58
CA TYR A 23 -28.69 45.91 -17.90
C TYR A 23 -29.60 44.85 -18.47
N THR A 24 -29.94 43.83 -17.65
CA THR A 24 -30.83 42.71 -18.03
C THR A 24 -32.17 43.23 -18.56
N HIS A 25 -32.69 42.58 -19.59
CA HIS A 25 -33.93 43.00 -20.25
C HIS A 25 -35.18 42.57 -19.49
N LEU A 26 -35.11 41.45 -18.75
CA LEU A 26 -36.19 40.91 -17.93
C LEU A 26 -35.77 40.77 -16.46
N ASN A 27 -36.72 40.75 -15.57
CA ASN A 27 -36.60 40.44 -14.16
C ASN A 27 -35.59 41.31 -13.38
N LYS A 28 -35.32 42.50 -13.87
CA LYS A 28 -34.34 43.45 -13.27
C LYS A 28 -34.74 43.84 -11.86
N ALA A 29 -33.92 43.50 -10.86
CA ALA A 29 -34.13 43.86 -9.46
C ALA A 29 -32.89 44.58 -8.84
N TYR A 30 -31.81 44.82 -9.62
CA TYR A 30 -30.65 45.57 -9.16
C TYR A 30 -30.95 47.02 -8.87
N GLN A 31 -30.49 47.52 -7.70
CA GLN A 31 -30.61 48.91 -7.28
C GLN A 31 -29.24 49.56 -7.06
N CYS A 32 -28.15 48.89 -7.37
CA CYS A 32 -26.78 49.30 -7.15
C CYS A 32 -26.17 49.96 -8.39
N SER A 33 -25.02 50.62 -8.20
CA SER A 33 -24.18 51.11 -9.30
C SER A 33 -23.35 49.99 -9.95
N GLU A 34 -22.75 50.26 -11.14
CA GLU A 34 -21.81 49.31 -11.75
C GLU A 34 -20.65 48.98 -10.83
N GLU A 35 -20.11 49.98 -10.11
CA GLU A 35 -18.97 49.75 -9.21
C GLU A 35 -19.35 48.86 -8.03
N ASP A 36 -20.55 49.06 -7.44
CA ASP A 36 -21.06 48.21 -6.36
C ASP A 36 -21.29 46.78 -6.84
N PHE A 37 -21.78 46.60 -8.06
CA PHE A 37 -21.94 45.29 -8.71
C PHE A 37 -20.61 44.58 -8.85
N ILE A 38 -19.59 45.28 -9.37
CA ILE A 38 -18.22 44.73 -9.50
C ILE A 38 -17.62 44.42 -8.14
N GLN A 39 -17.77 45.30 -7.14
CA GLN A 39 -17.28 45.06 -5.77
C GLN A 39 -17.94 43.82 -5.15
N LYS A 40 -19.25 43.62 -5.40
CA LYS A 40 -19.96 42.43 -4.87
C LYS A 40 -19.45 41.16 -5.54
N LEU A 41 -19.18 41.15 -6.85
CA LEU A 41 -18.53 40.05 -7.55
C LEU A 41 -17.14 39.73 -6.96
N CYS A 42 -16.33 40.77 -6.71
CA CYS A 42 -15.01 40.57 -6.09
C CYS A 42 -15.14 40.02 -4.69
N ALA A 43 -16.09 40.51 -3.88
CA ALA A 43 -16.32 40.04 -2.51
C ALA A 43 -16.86 38.60 -2.43
N SER A 44 -17.47 38.08 -3.49
CA SER A 44 -17.92 36.68 -3.56
C SER A 44 -16.82 35.67 -3.87
N GLU A 45 -15.59 36.14 -4.14
CA GLU A 45 -14.44 35.30 -4.53
C GLU A 45 -14.68 34.44 -5.78
N ILE A 46 -15.64 34.81 -6.62
CA ILE A 46 -15.86 34.13 -7.90
C ILE A 46 -14.71 34.44 -8.84
N ASN A 47 -14.21 33.43 -9.54
CA ASN A 47 -13.10 33.58 -10.46
C ASN A 47 -13.54 33.78 -11.92
N CYS A 48 -14.69 33.17 -12.27
CA CYS A 48 -15.25 33.24 -13.62
C CYS A 48 -16.77 33.45 -13.57
N ILE A 49 -17.29 34.28 -14.45
CA ILE A 49 -18.76 34.51 -14.59
C ILE A 49 -19.25 34.33 -16.02
N GLY A 50 -20.51 33.89 -16.16
CA GLY A 50 -21.29 33.99 -17.36
C GLY A 50 -22.16 35.26 -17.28
N LEU A 51 -21.74 36.33 -17.95
CA LEU A 51 -22.48 37.59 -18.05
C LEU A 51 -23.71 37.34 -18.90
N THR A 52 -24.89 37.27 -18.24
CA THR A 52 -26.12 36.79 -18.86
C THR A 52 -27.10 37.92 -19.20
N ASN A 53 -27.72 37.85 -20.38
CA ASN A 53 -28.86 38.66 -20.73
C ASN A 53 -29.82 37.88 -21.67
N TYR A 54 -31.05 38.30 -21.68
CA TYR A 54 -32.12 37.67 -22.49
C TYR A 54 -32.07 38.14 -23.95
N PHE A 55 -31.99 37.23 -24.91
CA PHE A 55 -32.05 37.35 -26.36
C PHE A 55 -31.01 38.28 -27.00
N LYS A 56 -30.47 39.30 -26.31
CA LYS A 56 -29.41 40.17 -26.77
C LYS A 56 -28.71 40.83 -25.62
N PHE A 57 -27.48 41.32 -25.88
CA PHE A 57 -26.72 42.08 -24.90
C PHE A 57 -26.95 43.58 -25.09
N ASN A 58 -26.92 44.34 -24.00
CA ASN A 58 -26.88 45.77 -24.01
C ASN A 58 -25.45 46.25 -24.35
N GLU A 59 -25.33 47.35 -25.09
CA GLU A 59 -24.02 47.93 -25.44
C GLU A 59 -23.12 48.18 -24.20
N LYS A 60 -23.71 48.55 -23.06
CA LYS A 60 -22.97 48.76 -21.80
C LYS A 60 -22.38 47.47 -21.23
N GLU A 61 -22.89 46.30 -21.56
CA GLU A 61 -22.38 45.00 -21.05
C GLU A 61 -21.05 44.62 -21.69
N PHE A 62 -20.83 45.07 -22.96
CA PHE A 62 -19.51 44.88 -23.57
C PHE A 62 -18.43 45.68 -22.84
N ALA A 63 -18.73 46.94 -22.39
CA ALA A 63 -17.83 47.73 -21.57
C ALA A 63 -17.71 47.21 -20.13
N LEU A 64 -18.80 46.66 -19.55
CA LEU A 64 -18.84 46.08 -18.21
C LEU A 64 -17.92 44.86 -18.10
N LYS A 65 -17.92 43.98 -19.12
CA LYS A 65 -16.97 42.86 -19.21
C LYS A 65 -15.53 43.30 -18.98
N GLU A 66 -15.07 44.31 -19.72
CA GLU A 66 -13.70 44.80 -19.58
C GLU A 66 -13.37 45.32 -18.18
N LYS A 67 -14.36 45.97 -17.52
CA LYS A 67 -14.19 46.49 -16.16
C LYS A 67 -14.06 45.35 -15.14
N ILE A 68 -14.85 44.30 -15.30
CA ILE A 68 -14.82 43.11 -14.44
C ILE A 68 -13.50 42.35 -14.65
N GLU A 69 -13.05 42.18 -15.91
CA GLU A 69 -11.80 41.46 -16.19
C GLU A 69 -10.57 42.19 -15.65
N LYS A 70 -10.58 43.54 -15.63
CA LYS A 70 -9.53 44.34 -14.96
C LYS A 70 -9.42 44.08 -13.44
N ARG A 71 -10.44 43.55 -12.82
CA ARG A 71 -10.45 43.12 -11.42
C ARG A 71 -9.99 41.65 -11.23
N GLY A 72 -9.63 40.96 -12.33
CA GLY A 72 -9.12 39.56 -12.27
C GLY A 72 -10.18 38.48 -12.34
N ILE A 73 -11.45 38.82 -12.59
CA ILE A 73 -12.55 37.89 -12.80
C ILE A 73 -12.70 37.65 -14.30
N LYS A 74 -12.67 36.42 -14.76
CA LYS A 74 -12.88 36.05 -16.16
C LYS A 74 -14.36 36.13 -16.53
N VAL A 75 -14.69 36.65 -17.71
CA VAL A 75 -16.08 36.87 -18.14
C VAL A 75 -16.35 36.20 -19.48
N PHE A 76 -17.36 35.36 -19.51
CA PHE A 76 -17.94 34.77 -20.72
C PHE A 76 -19.30 35.41 -20.97
N TYR A 77 -19.64 35.68 -22.26
CA TYR A 77 -20.99 36.09 -22.58
C TYR A 77 -21.89 34.86 -22.58
N ASN A 78 -23.00 34.91 -21.84
CA ASN A 78 -24.01 33.89 -21.79
C ASN A 78 -25.35 34.47 -22.29
N LEU A 79 -25.77 34.05 -23.47
CA LEU A 79 -27.04 34.48 -24.04
C LEU A 79 -28.13 33.50 -23.64
N GLU A 80 -29.17 34.00 -22.96
CA GLU A 80 -30.34 33.21 -22.60
C GLU A 80 -31.48 33.49 -23.61
N VAL A 81 -32.00 32.40 -24.22
CA VAL A 81 -33.10 32.45 -25.19
C VAL A 81 -34.15 31.41 -24.83
N ARG A 82 -35.37 31.62 -25.28
CA ARG A 82 -36.43 30.62 -25.24
C ARG A 82 -36.56 29.93 -26.58
N LEU A 83 -36.50 28.57 -26.55
CA LEU A 83 -36.71 27.78 -27.75
C LEU A 83 -38.21 27.67 -28.04
N ASP A 84 -38.59 27.48 -29.31
CA ASP A 84 -39.94 27.23 -29.77
C ASP A 84 -40.52 25.86 -29.35
N TYR A 85 -39.72 25.07 -28.59
CA TYR A 85 -40.16 23.81 -27.99
C TYR A 85 -40.71 24.03 -26.58
N LYS A 86 -41.70 23.21 -26.20
CA LYS A 86 -42.33 23.29 -24.88
C LYS A 86 -42.07 22.02 -24.05
N ASN A 87 -41.90 22.22 -22.76
CA ASN A 87 -41.77 21.14 -21.80
C ASN A 87 -43.13 20.52 -21.43
N ASN A 88 -43.15 19.50 -20.58
CA ASN A 88 -44.35 18.81 -20.12
C ASN A 88 -45.30 19.70 -19.29
N LYS A 89 -44.79 20.86 -18.81
CA LYS A 89 -45.58 21.89 -18.12
C LYS A 89 -46.15 22.95 -19.06
N ASN A 90 -46.01 22.78 -20.40
CA ASN A 90 -46.38 23.70 -21.45
C ASN A 90 -45.59 25.02 -21.43
N GLU A 91 -44.39 25.04 -20.86
CA GLU A 91 -43.46 26.16 -20.83
C GLU A 91 -42.48 26.07 -21.99
N PHE A 92 -42.10 27.18 -22.60
CA PHE A 92 -41.01 27.20 -23.58
C PHE A 92 -39.67 26.89 -22.90
N LEU A 93 -38.80 26.15 -23.58
CA LEU A 93 -37.52 25.76 -23.03
C LEU A 93 -36.54 26.93 -22.96
N ASP A 94 -36.05 27.23 -21.75
CA ASP A 94 -34.95 28.19 -21.55
C ASP A 94 -33.61 27.54 -21.90
N PHE A 95 -32.82 28.25 -22.71
CA PHE A 95 -31.63 27.74 -23.36
C PHE A 95 -30.49 28.76 -23.32
N HIS A 96 -29.26 28.27 -23.05
CA HIS A 96 -28.09 29.09 -22.85
C HIS A 96 -27.06 28.87 -23.96
N ILE A 97 -26.45 29.96 -24.42
CA ILE A 97 -25.34 29.97 -25.37
C ILE A 97 -24.19 30.74 -24.72
N ILE A 98 -23.17 30.00 -24.26
CA ILE A 98 -21.95 30.58 -23.69
C ILE A 98 -20.92 30.72 -24.80
N PHE A 99 -20.53 31.95 -25.08
CA PHE A 99 -19.52 32.28 -26.10
C PHE A 99 -18.11 32.24 -25.54
N SER A 100 -17.16 31.82 -26.38
CA SER A 100 -15.73 31.88 -26.06
C SER A 100 -15.28 33.30 -25.76
N ASP A 101 -14.37 33.41 -24.82
CA ASP A 101 -13.70 34.67 -24.46
C ASP A 101 -12.84 35.26 -25.60
N GLU A 102 -12.50 34.45 -26.59
CA GLU A 102 -11.75 34.87 -27.79
C GLU A 102 -12.63 35.50 -28.91
N ILE A 103 -13.96 35.43 -28.77
CA ILE A 103 -14.87 36.01 -29.75
C ILE A 103 -14.93 37.51 -29.58
N LEU A 104 -14.75 38.19 -30.69
CA LEU A 104 -14.92 39.64 -30.73
C LEU A 104 -16.41 40.02 -30.57
N SER A 105 -16.70 41.09 -29.83
CA SER A 105 -18.06 41.60 -29.63
C SER A 105 -18.82 41.79 -30.93
N ASP A 106 -18.12 42.20 -32.00
CA ASP A 106 -18.72 42.42 -33.32
C ASP A 106 -19.24 41.13 -33.96
N ASN A 107 -18.62 39.97 -33.71
CA ASN A 107 -19.14 38.69 -34.18
C ASN A 107 -20.44 38.33 -33.45
N ILE A 108 -20.53 38.60 -32.13
CA ILE A 108 -21.76 38.43 -31.37
C ILE A 108 -22.86 39.39 -31.88
N LYS A 109 -22.54 40.64 -32.12
CA LYS A 109 -23.49 41.60 -32.66
C LYS A 109 -23.99 41.19 -34.06
N ARG A 110 -23.15 40.65 -34.91
CA ARG A 110 -23.54 40.11 -36.22
C ARG A 110 -24.49 38.93 -36.06
N PHE A 111 -24.12 37.95 -35.19
CA PHE A 111 -25.00 36.84 -34.85
C PHE A 111 -26.40 37.35 -34.43
N LEU A 112 -26.48 38.33 -33.51
CA LEU A 112 -27.74 38.87 -33.02
C LEU A 112 -28.53 39.60 -34.14
N SER A 113 -27.85 40.10 -35.16
CA SER A 113 -28.49 40.74 -36.34
C SER A 113 -28.98 39.71 -37.36
N ASP A 114 -28.38 38.55 -37.45
CA ASP A 114 -28.74 37.50 -38.40
C ASP A 114 -29.80 36.53 -37.81
N MET A 115 -29.68 36.26 -36.51
CA MET A 115 -30.63 35.36 -35.81
C MET A 115 -31.97 36.03 -35.55
N LYS A 116 -33.05 35.30 -35.78
CA LYS A 116 -34.43 35.79 -35.63
C LYS A 116 -35.16 35.07 -34.47
N ALA A 117 -36.06 35.78 -33.84
CA ALA A 117 -37.10 35.25 -32.96
C ALA A 117 -38.49 35.46 -33.54
N THR A 118 -39.42 34.57 -33.22
CA THR A 118 -40.85 34.69 -33.55
C THR A 118 -41.59 35.32 -32.37
N ILE A 119 -42.39 36.37 -32.64
CA ILE A 119 -43.20 37.06 -31.65
C ILE A 119 -44.63 37.12 -32.24
N ASP A 120 -45.56 36.43 -31.58
CA ASP A 120 -46.97 36.35 -32.00
C ASP A 120 -47.11 35.99 -33.51
N GLY A 121 -46.23 35.10 -34.02
CA GLY A 121 -46.22 34.67 -35.42
C GLY A 121 -45.43 35.55 -36.40
N THR A 122 -44.78 36.61 -35.93
CA THR A 122 -43.97 37.53 -36.78
C THR A 122 -42.50 37.36 -36.44
N GLU A 123 -41.62 37.22 -37.44
CA GLU A 123 -40.18 37.17 -37.27
C GLU A 123 -39.58 38.58 -37.06
N LYS A 124 -38.67 38.67 -36.05
CA LYS A 124 -37.91 39.89 -35.76
C LYS A 124 -36.47 39.46 -35.41
N ARG A 125 -35.47 40.23 -35.84
CA ARG A 125 -34.07 39.98 -35.49
C ARG A 125 -33.84 40.14 -33.99
N LEU A 126 -32.97 39.33 -33.39
CA LEU A 126 -32.65 39.48 -31.97
C LEU A 126 -32.14 40.90 -31.64
N ALA A 127 -31.31 41.47 -32.49
CA ALA A 127 -30.82 42.83 -32.34
C ALA A 127 -31.94 43.87 -32.24
N ASP A 128 -33.07 43.66 -32.94
CA ASP A 128 -34.17 44.62 -33.08
C ASP A 128 -35.28 44.43 -32.04
N LEU A 129 -35.17 43.45 -31.13
CA LEU A 129 -36.16 43.20 -30.09
C LEU A 129 -36.27 44.38 -29.12
N GLU A 130 -37.53 44.75 -28.79
CA GLU A 130 -37.90 45.85 -27.89
C GLU A 130 -38.43 45.26 -26.53
N LYS A 131 -38.62 46.13 -25.55
CA LYS A 131 -39.02 45.74 -24.19
C LYS A 131 -40.23 44.81 -24.14
N ASP A 132 -41.25 45.03 -24.94
CA ASP A 132 -42.50 44.26 -24.97
C ASP A 132 -42.33 42.89 -25.67
N ASP A 133 -41.32 42.75 -26.51
CA ASP A 133 -41.04 41.56 -27.28
C ASP A 133 -40.45 40.41 -26.37
N PHE A 134 -39.61 40.74 -25.39
CA PHE A 134 -38.82 39.77 -24.64
C PHE A 134 -39.67 38.72 -23.91
N ASN A 135 -40.89 39.07 -23.47
CA ASN A 135 -41.81 38.14 -22.82
C ASN A 135 -42.44 37.13 -23.78
N LYS A 136 -42.45 37.41 -25.09
CA LYS A 136 -43.17 36.63 -26.12
C LYS A 136 -42.21 35.94 -27.09
N ALA A 137 -40.99 36.42 -27.19
CA ALA A 137 -39.99 35.97 -28.14
C ALA A 137 -39.65 34.48 -27.91
N VAL A 138 -39.64 33.71 -28.99
CA VAL A 138 -39.15 32.33 -29.05
C VAL A 138 -38.24 32.17 -30.26
N VAL A 139 -37.20 31.32 -30.12
CA VAL A 139 -36.20 31.06 -31.13
C VAL A 139 -36.39 29.65 -31.67
N ASN A 140 -36.38 29.49 -33.01
CA ASN A 140 -36.37 28.19 -33.62
C ASN A 140 -35.02 27.50 -33.39
N PHE A 141 -35.05 26.29 -32.85
CA PHE A 141 -33.82 25.59 -32.44
C PHE A 141 -32.92 25.21 -33.62
N ASP A 142 -33.52 24.80 -34.77
CA ASP A 142 -32.74 24.41 -35.93
C ASP A 142 -32.08 25.64 -36.57
N GLN A 143 -32.82 26.74 -36.71
CA GLN A 143 -32.26 28.01 -37.20
C GLN A 143 -31.16 28.56 -36.30
N LEU A 144 -31.27 28.35 -34.96
CA LEU A 144 -30.23 28.73 -34.02
C LEU A 144 -28.94 27.95 -34.28
N LEU A 145 -29.04 26.64 -34.47
CA LEU A 145 -27.87 25.81 -34.76
C LEU A 145 -27.24 26.16 -36.12
N GLU A 146 -28.06 26.35 -37.16
CA GLU A 146 -27.60 26.76 -38.48
C GLU A 146 -26.86 28.12 -38.43
N CYS A 147 -27.40 29.09 -37.73
CA CYS A 147 -26.80 30.41 -37.58
C CYS A 147 -25.47 30.34 -36.80
N LEU A 148 -25.37 29.51 -35.74
CA LEU A 148 -24.14 29.33 -34.97
C LEU A 148 -23.02 28.61 -35.76
N GLU A 149 -23.41 27.78 -36.75
CA GLU A 149 -22.49 27.05 -37.63
C GLU A 149 -22.09 27.84 -38.89
N GLU A 150 -22.65 29.05 -39.12
CA GLU A 150 -22.37 29.87 -40.30
C GLU A 150 -20.92 30.36 -40.28
N GLU A 151 -20.17 30.01 -41.33
CA GLU A 151 -18.74 30.34 -41.46
C GLU A 151 -18.43 31.84 -41.37
N SER A 152 -19.36 32.69 -41.93
CA SER A 152 -19.18 34.14 -41.95
C SER A 152 -19.15 34.78 -40.57
N LEU A 153 -19.73 34.10 -39.53
CA LEU A 153 -19.78 34.56 -38.15
C LEU A 153 -18.56 34.16 -37.34
N ASN A 154 -17.76 33.20 -37.82
CA ASN A 154 -16.58 32.68 -37.13
C ASN A 154 -16.85 32.24 -35.69
N LEU A 155 -18.01 31.57 -35.46
CA LEU A 155 -18.45 31.08 -34.15
C LEU A 155 -18.26 29.57 -33.98
N MET A 156 -18.10 28.83 -35.08
CA MET A 156 -18.00 27.37 -35.07
C MET A 156 -16.92 26.88 -34.09
N GLY A 157 -17.30 26.02 -33.11
CA GLY A 157 -16.42 25.48 -32.07
C GLY A 157 -16.07 26.45 -30.93
N LYS A 158 -16.62 27.70 -30.97
CA LYS A 158 -16.35 28.74 -29.98
C LYS A 158 -17.58 29.08 -29.13
N TYR A 159 -18.51 28.16 -28.98
CA TYR A 159 -19.68 28.30 -28.11
C TYR A 159 -19.97 26.98 -27.41
N LEU A 160 -20.64 27.05 -26.27
CA LEU A 160 -21.22 25.93 -25.55
C LEU A 160 -22.73 26.16 -25.39
N LEU A 161 -23.51 25.08 -25.54
CA LEU A 161 -24.96 25.09 -25.43
C LEU A 161 -25.41 24.42 -24.16
N GLY A 162 -26.36 24.97 -23.44
CA GLY A 162 -26.92 24.44 -22.22
C GLY A 162 -28.41 24.68 -22.06
N PHE A 163 -29.03 23.89 -21.19
CA PHE A 163 -30.46 24.04 -20.82
C PHE A 163 -30.61 23.97 -19.30
N LEU A 164 -31.79 24.31 -18.79
CA LEU A 164 -32.06 24.23 -17.36
C LEU A 164 -32.49 22.81 -16.95
N SER A 165 -31.95 22.29 -15.87
CA SER A 165 -32.33 21.00 -15.30
C SER A 165 -33.61 21.07 -14.48
N ARG A 166 -33.91 22.22 -13.87
CA ARG A 166 -35.12 22.46 -13.06
C ARG A 166 -35.55 23.90 -13.16
N GLY A 167 -36.85 24.15 -12.91
CA GLY A 167 -37.48 25.45 -12.91
C GLY A 167 -38.37 25.67 -14.10
N HIS A 168 -38.63 26.95 -14.39
CA HIS A 168 -39.38 27.34 -15.59
C HIS A 168 -38.56 27.01 -16.85
N GLY A 169 -39.20 26.49 -17.88
CA GLY A 169 -38.53 26.17 -19.14
C GLY A 169 -37.48 25.06 -19.08
N SER A 170 -37.48 24.22 -18.05
CA SER A 170 -36.47 23.16 -17.82
C SER A 170 -36.81 21.83 -18.52
N ILE A 171 -35.82 21.01 -18.73
CA ILE A 171 -35.94 19.58 -19.05
C ILE A 171 -35.54 18.79 -17.80
N GLU A 172 -36.49 18.14 -17.13
CA GLU A 172 -36.26 17.32 -15.95
C GLU A 172 -36.00 15.87 -16.38
N CYS A 173 -35.00 15.22 -15.81
CA CYS A 173 -34.56 13.87 -16.17
C CYS A 173 -35.69 12.82 -16.04
N GLU A 174 -36.55 12.99 -15.04
CA GLU A 174 -37.71 12.10 -14.78
C GLU A 174 -38.69 11.98 -15.97
N PHE A 175 -38.65 12.92 -16.91
CA PHE A 175 -39.55 12.92 -18.07
C PHE A 175 -38.97 12.18 -19.28
N LEU A 176 -37.70 11.79 -19.24
CA LEU A 176 -37.05 11.04 -20.33
C LEU A 176 -37.48 9.57 -20.38
N GLU A 177 -37.89 9.03 -19.24
CA GLU A 177 -38.27 7.60 -19.11
C GLU A 177 -39.73 7.31 -19.50
N LYS A 178 -40.57 8.32 -19.64
CA LYS A 178 -42.04 8.15 -19.77
C LYS A 178 -42.58 7.96 -21.19
N GLY A 179 -41.75 8.06 -22.20
CA GLY A 179 -42.11 7.91 -23.63
C GLY A 179 -43.14 8.93 -24.08
N GLY A 180 -43.00 9.47 -25.26
CA GLY A 180 -44.00 10.40 -25.85
C GLY A 180 -43.43 11.35 -26.90
N ARG A 181 -44.27 12.21 -27.43
CA ARG A 181 -43.90 13.20 -28.47
C ARG A 181 -42.78 14.14 -28.01
N ASN A 182 -42.74 14.47 -26.73
CA ASN A 182 -41.72 15.34 -26.13
C ASN A 182 -40.34 14.65 -25.99
N GLU A 183 -40.29 13.32 -25.89
CA GLU A 183 -39.04 12.58 -25.80
C GLU A 183 -38.10 12.82 -26.99
N THR A 184 -38.64 12.83 -28.20
CA THR A 184 -37.85 13.10 -29.42
C THR A 184 -37.28 14.51 -29.43
N ILE A 185 -38.10 15.51 -28.99
CA ILE A 185 -37.68 16.90 -28.88
C ILE A 185 -36.58 17.04 -27.80
N TYR A 186 -36.80 16.42 -26.62
CA TYR A 186 -35.80 16.45 -25.53
C TYR A 186 -34.50 15.79 -25.94
N LYS A 187 -34.53 14.61 -26.56
CA LYS A 187 -33.34 13.97 -27.10
C LYS A 187 -32.58 14.89 -28.07
N LYS A 188 -33.26 15.55 -28.98
CA LYS A 188 -32.64 16.47 -29.92
C LYS A 188 -31.93 17.63 -29.22
N VAL A 189 -32.57 18.25 -28.21
CA VAL A 189 -31.98 19.35 -27.44
C VAL A 189 -30.80 18.83 -26.58
N ILE A 190 -30.96 17.68 -25.90
CA ILE A 190 -29.93 17.07 -25.04
C ILE A 190 -28.70 16.68 -25.88
N ASP A 191 -28.91 16.04 -27.04
CA ASP A 191 -27.80 15.59 -27.90
C ASP A 191 -26.94 16.76 -28.40
N LYS A 192 -27.51 17.92 -28.63
CA LYS A 192 -26.84 19.15 -29.08
C LYS A 192 -26.27 19.98 -27.91
N SER A 193 -26.74 19.75 -26.69
CA SER A 193 -26.31 20.50 -25.52
C SER A 193 -25.04 19.90 -24.92
N HIS A 194 -24.23 20.75 -24.30
CA HIS A 194 -22.93 20.41 -23.70
C HIS A 194 -23.01 20.35 -22.18
N PHE A 195 -23.89 21.11 -21.53
CA PHE A 195 -23.99 21.24 -20.08
C PHE A 195 -25.44 21.56 -19.65
N LEU A 196 -25.68 21.53 -18.34
CA LEU A 196 -26.92 21.96 -17.72
C LEU A 196 -26.68 23.05 -16.67
N ILE A 197 -27.64 23.94 -16.50
CA ILE A 197 -27.68 24.92 -15.41
C ILE A 197 -28.74 24.53 -14.38
N HIS A 198 -28.40 24.67 -13.11
CA HIS A 198 -29.28 24.44 -11.96
C HIS A 198 -29.19 25.60 -10.99
N SER A 199 -30.33 26.27 -10.74
CA SER A 199 -30.41 27.43 -9.86
C SER A 199 -31.25 27.21 -8.59
N SER A 200 -31.82 26.00 -8.39
CA SER A 200 -32.65 25.70 -7.21
C SER A 200 -31.83 25.74 -5.92
N ASP A 201 -32.50 26.10 -4.78
CA ASP A 201 -31.94 26.09 -3.45
C ASP A 201 -31.96 24.71 -2.79
N ASN A 202 -32.67 23.73 -3.40
CA ASN A 202 -32.81 22.41 -2.83
C ASN A 202 -31.57 21.53 -3.12
N GLN A 203 -30.73 21.36 -2.14
CA GLN A 203 -29.50 20.57 -2.22
C GLN A 203 -29.72 19.09 -2.57
N LYS A 204 -30.84 18.51 -2.13
CA LYS A 204 -31.19 17.13 -2.50
C LYS A 204 -31.48 17.03 -4.00
N ASN A 205 -32.32 17.91 -4.52
CA ASN A 205 -32.62 17.95 -5.95
C ASN A 205 -31.36 18.19 -6.79
N LEU A 206 -30.45 19.04 -6.31
CA LEU A 206 -29.18 19.34 -6.97
C LEU A 206 -28.32 18.09 -7.13
N LYS A 207 -28.20 17.28 -6.05
CA LYS A 207 -27.42 16.03 -6.07
C LYS A 207 -28.10 14.95 -6.91
N ASP A 208 -29.41 14.78 -6.76
CA ASP A 208 -30.16 13.79 -7.52
C ASP A 208 -30.10 14.10 -9.02
N ASP A 209 -30.24 15.39 -9.43
CA ASP A 209 -30.10 15.81 -10.81
C ASP A 209 -28.68 15.60 -11.33
N ARG A 210 -27.66 15.99 -10.57
CA ARG A 210 -26.27 15.75 -10.98
C ARG A 210 -26.05 14.27 -11.30
N ASP A 211 -26.41 13.38 -10.40
CA ASP A 211 -26.16 11.95 -10.53
C ASP A 211 -26.94 11.38 -11.75
N SER A 212 -28.19 11.78 -11.93
CA SER A 212 -29.01 11.36 -13.07
C SER A 212 -28.47 11.87 -14.42
N TRP A 213 -28.01 13.12 -14.48
CA TRP A 213 -27.49 13.70 -15.74
C TRP A 213 -26.08 13.25 -16.09
N LEU A 214 -25.28 12.81 -15.09
CA LEU A 214 -23.99 12.16 -15.34
C LEU A 214 -24.14 10.85 -16.13
N GLU A 215 -25.23 10.11 -15.96
CA GLU A 215 -25.53 8.92 -16.78
C GLU A 215 -25.65 9.25 -18.28
N TYR A 216 -26.04 10.48 -18.59
CA TYR A 216 -26.10 11.04 -19.97
C TYR A 216 -24.79 11.76 -20.36
N ASN A 217 -23.75 11.64 -19.53
CA ASN A 217 -22.49 12.37 -19.71
C ASN A 217 -22.65 13.89 -19.85
N LYS A 218 -23.56 14.47 -19.06
CA LYS A 218 -23.86 15.92 -19.08
C LYS A 218 -23.44 16.53 -17.73
N PRO A 219 -22.46 17.45 -17.71
CA PRO A 219 -22.10 18.20 -16.51
C PRO A 219 -23.22 19.11 -16.06
N LEU A 220 -23.58 19.10 -14.79
CA LEU A 220 -24.51 20.00 -14.16
C LEU A 220 -23.74 21.12 -13.46
N LEU A 221 -24.07 22.37 -13.82
CA LEU A 221 -23.47 23.59 -13.28
C LEU A 221 -24.48 24.27 -12.35
N GLN A 222 -24.18 24.37 -11.08
CA GLN A 222 -24.92 25.20 -10.14
C GLN A 222 -24.55 26.68 -10.38
N SER A 223 -25.56 27.56 -10.54
CA SER A 223 -25.39 28.97 -10.79
C SER A 223 -26.38 29.79 -9.98
N SER A 224 -26.07 31.07 -9.75
CA SER A 224 -26.88 31.93 -8.88
C SER A 224 -28.16 32.40 -9.52
N ASP A 225 -28.22 32.54 -10.85
CA ASP A 225 -29.30 33.20 -11.58
C ASP A 225 -29.58 34.56 -10.96
N ALA A 226 -28.52 35.32 -10.70
CA ALA A 226 -28.59 36.55 -9.94
C ALA A 226 -29.27 37.68 -10.72
N HIS A 227 -30.37 38.21 -10.19
CA HIS A 227 -31.09 39.39 -10.69
C HIS A 227 -31.04 40.56 -9.70
N LYS A 228 -30.39 40.38 -8.53
CA LYS A 228 -30.20 41.39 -7.50
C LYS A 228 -28.86 41.20 -6.79
N GLU A 229 -28.39 42.24 -6.11
CA GLU A 229 -27.06 42.28 -5.48
C GLU A 229 -26.84 41.12 -4.49
N ASP A 230 -27.83 40.82 -3.70
CA ASP A 230 -27.76 39.78 -2.64
C ASP A 230 -27.71 38.36 -3.18
N SER A 231 -28.01 38.11 -4.42
CA SER A 231 -27.98 36.80 -5.06
C SER A 231 -26.60 36.48 -5.64
N ILE A 232 -25.78 37.50 -5.89
CA ILE A 232 -24.42 37.32 -6.48
C ILE A 232 -23.57 36.45 -5.59
N GLY A 233 -23.01 35.38 -6.14
CA GLY A 233 -22.05 34.51 -5.47
C GLY A 233 -22.64 33.56 -4.45
N LYS A 234 -23.97 33.50 -4.26
CA LYS A 234 -24.61 32.56 -3.34
C LYS A 234 -24.60 31.13 -3.84
N LYS A 235 -24.54 30.94 -5.15
CA LYS A 235 -24.47 29.65 -5.81
C LYS A 235 -23.38 29.72 -6.89
N TYR A 236 -22.60 28.65 -6.98
CA TYR A 236 -21.50 28.53 -7.92
C TYR A 236 -21.14 27.09 -8.12
N THR A 237 -20.34 26.84 -9.13
CA THR A 237 -19.72 25.52 -9.38
C THR A 237 -18.23 25.62 -9.22
N TRP A 238 -17.61 24.66 -8.54
CA TRP A 238 -16.18 24.47 -8.62
C TRP A 238 -15.84 23.77 -9.93
N ILE A 239 -15.03 24.40 -10.78
CA ILE A 239 -14.51 23.80 -12.01
C ILE A 239 -12.98 23.73 -11.91
N LYS A 240 -12.44 22.53 -12.19
CA LYS A 240 -11.02 22.25 -12.19
C LYS A 240 -10.45 22.44 -13.59
N ALA A 241 -10.13 23.65 -13.94
CA ALA A 241 -9.61 24.03 -15.24
C ALA A 241 -8.91 25.40 -15.19
N GLU A 242 -8.18 25.71 -16.25
CA GLU A 242 -7.74 27.08 -16.52
C GLU A 242 -8.96 27.98 -16.74
N LYS A 243 -8.83 29.26 -16.38
CA LYS A 243 -9.90 30.27 -16.54
C LYS A 243 -9.99 30.74 -18.00
N THR A 244 -10.25 29.80 -18.91
CA THR A 244 -10.38 30.03 -20.35
C THR A 244 -11.58 29.25 -20.89
N PHE A 245 -12.00 29.53 -22.10
CA PHE A 245 -13.06 28.78 -22.75
C PHE A 245 -12.65 27.32 -23.02
N GLU A 246 -11.38 27.08 -23.40
CA GLU A 246 -10.85 25.73 -23.60
C GLU A 246 -10.81 24.97 -22.28
N GLY A 247 -10.52 25.66 -21.16
CA GLY A 247 -10.66 25.07 -19.81
C GLY A 247 -12.11 24.70 -19.50
N LEU A 248 -13.07 25.57 -19.82
CA LEU A 248 -14.49 25.27 -19.63
C LEU A 248 -14.94 24.07 -20.47
N LYS A 249 -14.43 23.90 -21.69
CA LYS A 249 -14.73 22.73 -22.53
C LYS A 249 -14.34 21.39 -21.90
N GLN A 250 -13.35 21.37 -21.00
CA GLN A 250 -12.93 20.13 -20.36
C GLN A 250 -14.03 19.50 -19.50
N ILE A 251 -15.00 20.27 -19.00
CA ILE A 251 -16.13 19.72 -18.24
C ILE A 251 -17.00 18.77 -19.05
N ILE A 252 -17.02 18.93 -20.39
CA ILE A 252 -17.81 18.09 -21.30
C ILE A 252 -17.20 16.69 -21.41
N TYR A 253 -15.86 16.63 -21.36
CA TYR A 253 -15.11 15.40 -21.51
C TYR A 253 -14.95 14.68 -20.16
N GLU A 254 -14.81 15.45 -19.07
CA GLU A 254 -14.50 14.95 -17.74
C GLU A 254 -15.42 15.53 -16.65
N PRO A 255 -16.77 15.35 -16.77
CA PRO A 255 -17.71 15.95 -15.83
C PRO A 255 -17.52 15.45 -14.39
N GLU A 256 -17.14 14.18 -14.19
CA GLU A 256 -17.00 13.57 -12.87
C GLU A 256 -15.76 14.08 -12.09
N THR A 257 -14.69 14.44 -12.80
CA THR A 257 -13.41 14.77 -12.18
C THR A 257 -13.11 16.25 -12.16
N ARG A 258 -13.79 17.04 -13.04
CA ARG A 258 -13.54 18.46 -13.21
C ARG A 258 -14.67 19.37 -12.72
N VAL A 259 -15.82 18.80 -12.31
CA VAL A 259 -16.97 19.58 -11.81
C VAL A 259 -17.30 19.14 -10.39
N SER A 260 -17.43 20.09 -9.47
CA SER A 260 -17.95 19.87 -8.11
C SER A 260 -18.98 20.93 -7.75
N ILE A 261 -20.13 20.47 -7.27
CA ILE A 261 -21.24 21.32 -6.79
C ILE A 261 -21.29 21.42 -5.25
N ASP A 262 -20.32 20.83 -4.56
CA ASP A 262 -20.22 20.86 -3.11
C ASP A 262 -19.81 22.27 -2.63
N GLU A 263 -20.19 22.63 -1.40
CA GLU A 263 -19.83 23.92 -0.80
C GLU A 263 -18.31 24.10 -0.70
N GLU A 264 -17.58 23.02 -0.47
CA GLU A 264 -16.12 23.00 -0.42
C GLU A 264 -15.56 22.27 -1.66
N LYS A 265 -14.46 22.79 -2.19
CA LYS A 265 -13.73 22.11 -3.26
C LYS A 265 -13.22 20.75 -2.79
N SER A 266 -13.09 19.80 -3.71
CA SER A 266 -12.40 18.53 -3.44
C SER A 266 -11.01 18.79 -2.86
N GLN A 267 -10.68 18.10 -1.75
CA GLN A 267 -9.39 18.25 -1.09
C GLN A 267 -8.30 17.57 -1.92
N ASP A 268 -7.13 18.21 -1.96
CA ASP A 268 -5.95 17.61 -2.56
C ASP A 268 -5.47 16.40 -1.73
N PRO A 269 -4.76 15.43 -2.34
CA PRO A 269 -4.08 14.38 -1.61
C PRO A 269 -3.18 14.94 -0.50
N LEU A 270 -3.18 14.27 0.66
CA LEU A 270 -2.44 14.71 1.84
C LEU A 270 -0.91 14.71 1.58
N HIS A 271 -0.43 13.64 0.97
CA HIS A 271 0.97 13.47 0.61
C HIS A 271 1.16 13.82 -0.87
N LYS A 272 1.84 14.92 -1.16
CA LYS A 272 2.07 15.39 -2.53
C LYS A 272 3.35 16.21 -2.63
N ILE A 273 4.00 16.11 -3.77
CA ILE A 273 5.10 16.98 -4.18
C ILE A 273 4.50 18.20 -4.88
N ASP A 274 4.74 19.39 -4.36
CA ASP A 274 4.29 20.65 -4.97
C ASP A 274 5.24 21.13 -6.04
N CYS A 275 6.55 21.05 -5.75
CA CYS A 275 7.59 21.37 -6.74
C CYS A 275 8.92 20.70 -6.41
N VAL A 276 9.77 20.62 -7.43
CA VAL A 276 11.13 20.11 -7.36
C VAL A 276 12.07 21.15 -7.97
N GLY A 277 12.94 21.71 -7.14
CA GLY A 277 14.05 22.54 -7.56
C GLY A 277 15.21 21.65 -8.00
N LEU A 278 15.73 21.88 -9.19
CA LEU A 278 16.88 21.19 -9.77
C LEU A 278 17.96 22.23 -10.07
N CYS A 279 19.13 22.16 -9.43
CA CYS A 279 20.22 23.09 -9.60
C CYS A 279 21.53 22.32 -9.78
N PHE A 280 21.80 21.93 -11.01
CA PHE A 280 23.03 21.21 -11.38
C PHE A 280 24.04 22.15 -12.06
N ASP A 281 25.27 22.14 -11.56
CA ASP A 281 26.36 22.87 -12.21
C ASP A 281 26.65 22.32 -13.61
N GLY A 282 27.16 23.18 -14.52
CA GLY A 282 27.46 22.78 -15.90
C GLY A 282 28.55 21.71 -16.04
N GLU A 283 29.33 21.49 -14.98
CA GLU A 283 30.45 20.53 -14.97
C GLU A 283 30.09 19.15 -14.39
N VAL A 284 28.84 18.94 -13.97
CA VAL A 284 28.41 17.64 -13.40
C VAL A 284 28.57 16.54 -14.43
N LYS A 285 29.25 15.47 -14.03
CA LYS A 285 29.49 14.27 -14.83
C LYS A 285 28.94 13.04 -14.17
N ILE A 286 28.65 12.04 -14.98
CA ILE A 286 28.34 10.68 -14.55
C ILE A 286 29.44 9.72 -14.98
N THR A 287 29.77 8.76 -14.15
CA THR A 287 30.75 7.72 -14.47
C THR A 287 30.05 6.50 -15.07
N ASN A 288 30.44 6.12 -16.30
CA ASN A 288 29.98 4.90 -16.98
C ASN A 288 31.18 4.01 -17.37
N GLU A 289 30.91 2.90 -18.05
CA GLU A 289 31.96 1.97 -18.50
C GLU A 289 33.01 2.58 -19.45
N LYS A 290 32.70 3.70 -20.08
CA LYS A 290 33.58 4.44 -20.99
C LYS A 290 34.30 5.62 -20.33
N GLY A 291 34.10 5.83 -19.02
CA GLY A 291 34.65 6.93 -18.23
C GLY A 291 33.60 8.00 -17.90
N ASP A 292 34.08 9.20 -17.53
CA ASP A 292 33.23 10.32 -17.14
C ASP A 292 32.65 11.02 -18.36
N VAL A 293 31.32 11.08 -18.41
CA VAL A 293 30.57 11.79 -19.46
C VAL A 293 29.71 12.89 -18.87
N PRO A 294 29.42 13.98 -19.61
CA PRO A 294 28.56 15.05 -19.15
C PRO A 294 27.18 14.48 -18.73
N PHE A 295 26.67 14.97 -17.59
CA PHE A 295 25.34 14.60 -17.14
C PHE A 295 24.28 15.34 -17.96
N CYS A 296 23.21 14.67 -18.37
CA CYS A 296 22.17 15.28 -19.22
C CYS A 296 21.46 16.49 -18.59
N TYR A 297 21.44 16.60 -17.27
CA TYR A 297 20.94 17.75 -16.52
C TYR A 297 22.06 18.73 -16.10
N ALA A 298 23.30 18.58 -16.57
CA ALA A 298 24.35 19.53 -16.27
C ALA A 298 23.99 20.94 -16.77
N GLY A 299 24.03 21.92 -15.87
CA GLY A 299 23.62 23.31 -16.13
C GLY A 299 22.11 23.57 -16.06
N PHE A 300 21.30 22.56 -15.73
CA PHE A 300 19.87 22.76 -15.50
C PHE A 300 19.63 23.44 -14.16
N ASN A 301 18.94 24.60 -14.16
CA ASN A 301 18.67 25.39 -12.96
C ASN A 301 17.21 25.92 -13.03
N GLU A 302 16.26 25.06 -12.76
CA GLU A 302 14.84 25.42 -12.79
C GLU A 302 14.07 24.69 -11.66
N THR A 303 12.92 25.27 -11.32
CA THR A 303 11.93 24.63 -10.43
C THR A 303 10.78 24.12 -11.27
N LEU A 304 10.54 22.81 -11.20
CA LEU A 304 9.40 22.16 -11.84
C LEU A 304 8.26 22.02 -10.82
N PHE A 305 7.07 22.49 -11.19
CA PHE A 305 5.86 22.35 -10.39
C PHE A 305 5.13 21.09 -10.79
N PHE A 306 4.38 20.51 -9.85
CA PHE A 306 3.60 19.30 -10.05
C PHE A 306 2.13 19.53 -9.67
N SER A 307 1.20 18.91 -10.42
CA SER A 307 -0.20 18.87 -10.03
C SER A 307 -0.35 18.03 -8.75
N PRO A 308 -1.20 18.43 -7.82
CA PRO A 308 -1.49 17.60 -6.64
C PRO A 308 -2.12 16.25 -7.01
N ASN A 309 -2.68 16.11 -8.21
CA ASN A 309 -3.39 14.93 -8.64
C ASN A 309 -2.62 14.12 -9.69
N PHE A 310 -2.53 14.59 -10.94
CA PHE A 310 -1.88 13.84 -12.00
C PHE A 310 -1.00 14.74 -12.89
N THR A 311 0.29 14.38 -12.96
CA THR A 311 1.27 15.03 -13.84
C THR A 311 1.87 14.01 -14.81
N CYS A 312 1.87 14.34 -16.10
CA CYS A 312 2.58 13.58 -17.12
C CYS A 312 3.87 14.27 -17.55
N VAL A 313 4.99 13.57 -17.49
CA VAL A 313 6.28 13.98 -18.05
C VAL A 313 6.41 13.38 -19.44
N ILE A 314 6.40 14.22 -20.50
CA ILE A 314 6.45 13.79 -21.88
C ILE A 314 7.74 14.21 -22.58
N GLY A 315 8.08 13.54 -23.67
CA GLY A 315 9.25 13.89 -24.48
C GLY A 315 9.74 12.69 -25.30
N GLY A 316 10.55 12.95 -26.28
CA GLY A 316 11.15 11.90 -27.13
C GLY A 316 12.12 11.00 -26.36
N ARG A 317 12.60 9.93 -27.01
CA ARG A 317 13.66 9.08 -26.41
C ARG A 317 14.92 9.90 -26.16
N GLY A 318 15.53 9.74 -24.98
CA GLY A 318 16.73 10.49 -24.60
C GLY A 318 16.47 11.93 -24.13
N SER A 319 15.21 12.36 -23.93
CA SER A 319 14.87 13.68 -23.39
C SER A 319 15.06 13.82 -21.87
N GLY A 320 15.49 12.75 -21.17
CA GLY A 320 15.76 12.81 -19.73
C GLY A 320 14.58 12.50 -18.81
N LYS A 321 13.43 12.02 -19.35
CA LYS A 321 12.22 11.68 -18.54
C LYS A 321 12.53 10.73 -17.38
N SER A 322 13.04 9.54 -17.70
CA SER A 322 13.37 8.52 -16.69
C SER A 322 14.40 9.04 -15.69
N THR A 323 15.38 9.84 -16.17
CA THR A 323 16.37 10.46 -15.29
C THR A 323 15.73 11.44 -14.31
N LEU A 324 14.77 12.28 -14.77
CA LEU A 324 14.03 13.18 -13.89
C LEU A 324 13.30 12.41 -12.78
N LEU A 325 12.57 11.38 -13.17
CA LEU A 325 11.83 10.55 -12.19
C LEU A 325 12.77 9.87 -11.19
N GLN A 326 13.89 9.31 -11.67
CA GLN A 326 14.93 8.72 -10.82
C GLN A 326 15.57 9.75 -9.88
N LEU A 327 15.81 10.97 -10.33
CA LEU A 327 16.35 12.05 -9.50
C LEU A 327 15.40 12.39 -8.35
N ILE A 328 14.11 12.55 -8.64
CA ILE A 328 13.07 12.83 -7.63
C ILE A 328 13.02 11.69 -6.60
N ALA A 329 12.94 10.46 -7.06
CA ALA A 329 12.91 9.30 -6.18
C ALA A 329 14.20 9.15 -5.35
N SER A 330 15.38 9.37 -5.97
CA SER A 330 16.68 9.28 -5.27
C SER A 330 16.84 10.33 -4.18
N LYS A 331 16.20 11.50 -4.31
CA LYS A 331 16.24 12.54 -3.26
C LYS A 331 15.60 12.07 -1.96
N LEU A 332 14.55 11.21 -2.07
CA LEU A 332 13.77 10.69 -0.95
C LEU A 332 14.23 9.27 -0.53
N TYR A 333 15.09 8.63 -1.32
CA TYR A 333 15.69 7.33 -1.01
C TYR A 333 17.11 7.52 -0.47
N ASP A 334 17.60 6.55 0.30
CA ASP A 334 18.98 6.56 0.84
C ASP A 334 20.04 6.13 -0.20
N LYS A 335 19.69 6.16 -1.50
CA LYS A 335 20.57 5.76 -2.59
C LYS A 335 20.26 6.50 -3.88
N SER A 336 21.26 6.62 -4.76
CA SER A 336 21.04 7.07 -6.14
C SER A 336 20.45 5.97 -7.00
N LEU A 337 19.37 6.26 -7.72
CA LEU A 337 18.80 5.42 -8.77
C LEU A 337 19.40 5.77 -10.15
N VAL A 338 20.04 6.94 -10.27
CA VAL A 338 20.71 7.37 -11.50
C VAL A 338 22.10 6.74 -11.59
N LYS A 339 22.27 5.82 -12.55
CA LYS A 339 23.54 5.10 -12.74
C LYS A 339 24.71 6.08 -12.98
N GLY A 340 25.74 5.95 -12.16
CA GLY A 340 26.95 6.76 -12.27
C GLY A 340 26.90 8.18 -11.64
N LEU A 341 25.76 8.57 -11.06
CA LEU A 341 25.64 9.81 -10.31
C LEU A 341 25.68 9.53 -8.79
N LYS A 342 26.54 10.26 -8.08
CA LYS A 342 26.66 10.09 -6.62
C LYS A 342 25.43 10.61 -5.89
N HIS A 343 25.00 9.88 -4.85
CA HIS A 343 23.84 10.27 -4.05
C HIS A 343 24.02 11.64 -3.37
N GLU A 344 25.21 11.95 -2.88
CA GLU A 344 25.52 13.26 -2.28
C GLU A 344 25.30 14.45 -3.25
N THR A 345 25.58 14.24 -4.55
CA THR A 345 25.29 15.24 -5.59
C THR A 345 23.78 15.49 -5.70
N ILE A 346 22.98 14.41 -5.68
CA ILE A 346 21.52 14.52 -5.71
C ILE A 346 21.00 15.27 -4.49
N GLN A 347 21.52 14.93 -3.29
CA GLN A 347 21.10 15.58 -2.05
C GLN A 347 21.38 17.09 -2.04
N LYS A 348 22.46 17.54 -2.69
CA LYS A 348 22.83 18.95 -2.80
C LYS A 348 22.10 19.72 -3.91
N CYS A 349 21.83 19.04 -5.04
CA CYS A 349 21.33 19.69 -6.24
C CYS A 349 19.81 19.64 -6.38
N ILE A 350 19.11 18.89 -5.55
CA ILE A 350 17.65 18.72 -5.60
C ILE A 350 17.01 19.16 -4.29
N GLU A 351 15.96 19.94 -4.44
CA GLU A 351 15.08 20.36 -3.35
C GLU A 351 13.63 19.97 -3.69
N ILE A 352 12.92 19.36 -2.74
CA ILE A 352 11.52 18.97 -2.89
C ILE A 352 10.68 19.75 -1.89
N GLN A 353 9.55 20.26 -2.32
CA GLN A 353 8.60 20.96 -1.46
C GLN A 353 7.21 20.33 -1.56
N PRO A 354 6.47 20.24 -0.43
CA PRO A 354 6.89 20.65 0.93
C PRO A 354 7.90 19.67 1.54
N ASP A 355 8.70 20.14 2.48
CA ASP A 355 9.73 19.35 3.19
C ASP A 355 9.13 18.20 4.01
N THR A 356 7.79 18.17 4.16
CA THR A 356 7.05 17.11 4.84
C THR A 356 6.87 15.85 4.00
N VAL A 357 7.28 15.85 2.72
CA VAL A 357 7.29 14.66 1.87
C VAL A 357 8.53 13.84 2.21
N ASP A 358 8.34 12.75 2.91
CA ASP A 358 9.39 11.85 3.38
C ASP A 358 9.58 10.62 2.49
N SER A 359 8.60 10.29 1.64
CA SER A 359 8.63 9.09 0.80
C SER A 359 7.80 9.21 -0.48
N VAL A 360 8.24 8.51 -1.50
CA VAL A 360 7.53 8.29 -2.77
C VAL A 360 7.57 6.82 -3.13
N GLU A 361 6.64 6.39 -3.95
CA GLU A 361 6.68 5.07 -4.57
C GLU A 361 7.17 5.21 -6.01
N TYR A 362 8.37 4.74 -6.31
CA TYR A 362 8.91 4.76 -7.67
C TYR A 362 8.83 3.38 -8.30
N LEU A 363 8.27 3.31 -9.50
CA LEU A 363 8.21 2.12 -10.34
C LEU A 363 9.00 2.39 -11.63
N ALA A 364 10.13 1.69 -11.76
CA ALA A 364 10.94 1.74 -12.97
C ALA A 364 10.26 0.99 -14.13
N GLN A 365 10.64 1.30 -15.37
CA GLN A 365 10.09 0.72 -16.59
C GLN A 365 9.96 -0.83 -16.57
N ASN A 366 11.00 -1.54 -16.09
CA ASN A 366 11.02 -3.00 -16.05
C ASN A 366 10.50 -3.61 -14.73
N GLU A 367 10.16 -2.80 -13.75
CA GLU A 367 9.80 -3.28 -12.42
C GLU A 367 8.41 -3.91 -12.40
N VAL A 368 7.50 -3.40 -13.24
CA VAL A 368 6.18 -4.01 -13.45
C VAL A 368 6.31 -5.42 -14.00
N GLU A 369 7.24 -5.66 -14.94
CA GLU A 369 7.55 -7.00 -15.48
C GLU A 369 8.13 -7.91 -14.39
N GLU A 370 9.04 -7.37 -13.59
CA GLU A 370 9.66 -8.13 -12.51
C GLU A 370 8.60 -8.59 -11.49
N PHE A 371 7.67 -7.73 -11.13
CA PHE A 371 6.54 -8.10 -10.26
C PHE A 371 5.60 -9.11 -10.94
N ALA A 372 5.38 -9.00 -12.25
CA ALA A 372 4.55 -9.94 -13.00
C ALA A 372 5.15 -11.37 -13.09
N THR A 373 6.47 -11.49 -12.93
CA THR A 373 7.21 -12.75 -13.00
C THR A 373 7.68 -13.27 -11.65
N ASN A 374 7.85 -12.41 -10.65
CA ASN A 374 8.35 -12.74 -9.31
C ASN A 374 7.31 -12.50 -8.23
N VAL A 375 6.61 -13.57 -7.85
CA VAL A 375 5.51 -13.54 -6.86
C VAL A 375 5.99 -13.03 -5.49
N SER A 376 7.21 -13.39 -5.06
CA SER A 376 7.75 -12.96 -3.75
C SER A 376 7.98 -11.44 -3.71
N LYS A 377 8.61 -10.87 -4.74
CA LYS A 377 8.81 -9.42 -4.85
C LYS A 377 7.47 -8.67 -4.94
N PHE A 378 6.52 -9.22 -5.68
CA PHE A 378 5.19 -8.62 -5.77
C PHE A 378 4.44 -8.66 -4.43
N THR A 379 4.52 -9.79 -3.72
CA THR A 379 3.97 -9.93 -2.37
C THR A 379 4.55 -8.88 -1.42
N GLU A 380 5.85 -8.68 -1.43
CA GLU A 380 6.51 -7.68 -0.59
C GLU A 380 6.12 -6.25 -0.99
N ALA A 381 6.00 -5.97 -2.28
CA ALA A 381 5.53 -4.68 -2.78
C ALA A 381 4.10 -4.36 -2.33
N ILE A 382 3.18 -5.33 -2.34
CA ILE A 382 1.82 -5.20 -1.82
C ILE A 382 1.85 -4.97 -0.31
N PHE A 383 2.60 -5.80 0.42
CA PHE A 383 2.70 -5.72 1.87
C PHE A 383 3.20 -4.35 2.34
N ASN A 384 4.30 -3.86 1.76
CA ASN A 384 4.88 -2.57 2.11
C ASN A 384 3.90 -1.41 1.91
N ARG A 385 3.06 -1.46 0.86
CA ARG A 385 2.06 -0.43 0.59
C ARG A 385 0.89 -0.46 1.57
N ILE A 386 0.41 -1.66 1.91
CA ILE A 386 -0.63 -1.81 2.94
C ILE A 386 -0.10 -1.34 4.30
N ASP A 387 1.13 -1.73 4.65
CA ASP A 387 1.80 -1.34 5.88
C ASP A 387 2.01 0.18 5.99
N SER A 388 2.46 0.82 4.92
CA SER A 388 2.60 2.29 4.85
C SER A 388 1.26 2.99 5.10
N LYS A 389 0.17 2.47 4.54
CA LYS A 389 -1.18 3.00 4.77
C LYS A 389 -1.64 2.84 6.22
N LEU A 390 -1.16 1.82 6.92
CA LEU A 390 -1.44 1.52 8.33
C LEU A 390 -0.36 2.08 9.27
N SER A 391 0.45 3.04 8.83
CA SER A 391 1.49 3.71 9.62
C SER A 391 2.55 2.77 10.20
N GLY A 392 2.89 1.70 9.49
CA GLY A 392 3.92 0.74 9.88
C GLY A 392 3.47 -0.31 10.90
N ASN A 393 2.18 -0.39 11.20
CA ASN A 393 1.66 -1.29 12.25
C ASN A 393 1.82 -2.78 11.89
N LEU A 394 1.69 -3.13 10.61
CA LEU A 394 1.84 -4.52 10.14
C LEU A 394 3.28 -5.03 10.30
N LYS A 395 4.28 -4.22 9.98
CA LYS A 395 5.69 -4.56 10.21
C LYS A 395 6.02 -4.70 11.70
N GLY A 396 5.39 -3.88 12.53
CA GLY A 396 5.48 -4.00 13.98
C GLY A 396 4.97 -5.35 14.48
N LEU A 397 3.77 -5.76 14.06
CA LEU A 397 3.19 -7.06 14.38
C LEU A 397 4.01 -8.23 13.81
N GLU A 398 4.43 -8.15 12.55
CA GLU A 398 5.29 -9.16 11.92
C GLU A 398 6.59 -9.38 12.70
N LYS A 399 7.25 -8.30 13.10
CA LYS A 399 8.46 -8.35 13.93
C LYS A 399 8.20 -8.99 15.29
N GLN A 400 7.11 -8.59 15.96
CA GLN A 400 6.70 -9.16 17.25
C GLN A 400 6.43 -10.67 17.15
N ILE A 401 5.67 -11.09 16.12
CA ILE A 401 5.41 -12.51 15.84
C ILE A 401 6.72 -13.25 15.60
N THR A 402 7.61 -12.71 14.77
CA THR A 402 8.90 -13.32 14.43
C THR A 402 9.82 -13.45 15.66
N GLU A 403 9.87 -12.43 16.51
CA GLU A 403 10.65 -12.46 17.77
C GLU A 403 10.08 -13.49 18.75
N ASN A 404 8.77 -13.61 18.85
CA ASN A 404 8.12 -14.61 19.67
C ASN A 404 8.37 -16.04 19.14
N ILE A 405 8.37 -16.24 17.83
CA ILE A 405 8.75 -17.52 17.20
C ILE A 405 10.22 -17.87 17.50
N LYS A 406 11.14 -16.90 17.47
CA LYS A 406 12.56 -17.13 17.84
C LYS A 406 12.71 -17.55 19.29
N LYS A 407 12.01 -16.91 20.22
CA LYS A 407 11.99 -17.34 21.63
C LYS A 407 11.47 -18.78 21.78
N PHE A 408 10.53 -19.16 20.94
CA PHE A 408 10.02 -20.52 20.89
C PHE A 408 11.06 -21.54 20.39
N ASP A 409 11.90 -21.17 19.42
CA ASP A 409 13.02 -22.04 18.98
C ASP A 409 13.99 -22.35 20.12
N GLU A 410 14.27 -21.39 20.99
CA GLU A 410 15.10 -21.61 22.21
C GLU A 410 14.39 -22.54 23.20
N GLN A 411 13.08 -22.45 23.30
CA GLN A 411 12.29 -23.32 24.17
C GLN A 411 12.17 -24.74 23.61
N ILE A 412 12.00 -24.90 22.29
CA ILE A 412 12.07 -26.21 21.63
C ILE A 412 13.39 -26.89 21.93
N ALA A 413 14.51 -26.18 21.79
CA ALA A 413 15.84 -26.72 22.11
C ALA A 413 15.95 -27.16 23.58
N SER A 414 15.40 -26.36 24.50
CA SER A 414 15.34 -26.70 25.93
C SER A 414 14.47 -27.93 26.20
N TRP A 415 13.30 -28.03 25.55
CA TRP A 415 12.43 -29.19 25.69
C TRP A 415 13.04 -30.45 25.13
N GLN A 416 13.75 -30.39 24.01
CA GLN A 416 14.51 -31.49 23.44
C GLN A 416 15.59 -31.99 24.42
N LYS A 417 16.33 -31.03 25.01
CA LYS A 417 17.35 -31.38 26.02
C LYS A 417 16.69 -32.07 27.22
N LYS A 418 15.55 -31.58 27.70
CA LYS A 418 14.79 -32.19 28.81
C LYS A 418 14.42 -33.63 28.51
N THR A 419 13.87 -33.92 27.33
CA THR A 419 13.42 -35.29 26.97
C THR A 419 14.60 -36.26 26.87
N LYS A 420 15.77 -35.82 26.34
CA LYS A 420 16.98 -36.64 26.34
C LYS A 420 17.44 -36.96 27.77
N LEU A 421 17.38 -35.99 28.66
CA LEU A 421 17.75 -36.19 30.08
C LEU A 421 16.76 -37.11 30.80
N GLU A 422 15.46 -37.03 30.52
CA GLU A 422 14.43 -37.90 31.06
C GLU A 422 14.65 -39.36 30.62
N GLU A 423 15.01 -39.59 29.34
CA GLU A 423 15.38 -40.94 28.86
C GLU A 423 16.63 -41.46 29.52
N GLN A 424 17.66 -40.63 29.69
CA GLN A 424 18.87 -40.99 30.44
C GLN A 424 18.53 -41.33 31.88
N LEU A 425 17.71 -40.53 32.54
CA LEU A 425 17.27 -40.78 33.91
C LEU A 425 16.56 -42.12 34.04
N LYS A 426 15.62 -42.43 33.13
CA LYS A 426 14.90 -43.72 33.11
C LYS A 426 15.88 -44.91 32.97
N ASN A 427 16.89 -44.76 32.13
CA ASN A 427 17.91 -45.81 31.97
C ASN A 427 18.78 -45.98 33.24
N ARG A 428 19.20 -44.87 33.86
CA ARG A 428 19.94 -44.90 35.11
C ARG A 428 19.11 -45.46 36.28
N GLU A 429 17.82 -45.15 36.34
CA GLU A 429 16.95 -45.72 37.35
C GLU A 429 16.73 -47.24 37.14
N LYS A 430 16.76 -47.75 35.91
CA LYS A 430 16.79 -49.18 35.64
C LYS A 430 18.10 -49.84 36.08
N GLU A 431 19.24 -49.20 35.81
CA GLU A 431 20.56 -49.67 36.25
C GLU A 431 20.65 -49.65 37.77
N ARG A 432 20.15 -48.58 38.42
CA ARG A 432 20.06 -48.49 39.87
C ARG A 432 19.27 -49.69 40.46
N LYS A 433 18.09 -50.01 39.88
CA LYS A 433 17.29 -51.14 40.32
C LYS A 433 18.06 -52.47 40.17
N LYS A 434 18.82 -52.66 39.10
CA LYS A 434 19.61 -53.86 38.89
C LYS A 434 20.71 -53.98 39.95
N SER A 435 21.43 -52.90 40.22
CA SER A 435 22.48 -52.89 41.23
C SER A 435 21.93 -53.09 42.64
N GLN A 436 20.77 -52.45 42.91
CA GLN A 436 20.05 -52.64 44.18
C GLN A 436 19.62 -54.11 44.40
N ASN A 437 19.07 -54.75 43.35
CA ASN A 437 18.65 -56.15 43.42
C ASN A 437 19.78 -57.14 43.72
N ILE A 438 21.00 -56.82 43.28
CA ILE A 438 22.22 -57.64 43.64
C ILE A 438 22.51 -57.49 45.13
N ILE A 439 22.35 -56.30 45.68
CA ILE A 439 22.57 -56.05 47.13
C ILE A 439 21.47 -56.70 47.97
N ASP A 440 20.20 -56.64 47.54
CA ASP A 440 19.03 -57.16 48.26
C ASP A 440 18.99 -58.73 48.30
N THR A 441 19.84 -59.40 47.50
CA THR A 441 19.95 -60.84 47.50
C THR A 441 20.67 -61.44 48.75
N PHE A 442 21.30 -60.57 49.49
CA PHE A 442 21.98 -60.96 50.75
C PHE A 442 21.01 -60.72 51.91
N THR A 443 20.28 -61.77 52.36
CA THR A 443 19.18 -61.68 53.34
C THR A 443 19.54 -61.73 54.79
N ASP A 444 20.84 -61.67 55.19
CA ASP A 444 21.25 -61.72 56.60
C ASP A 444 21.07 -60.33 57.24
N LYS A 445 20.39 -60.29 58.38
CA LYS A 445 20.05 -59.10 59.12
C LYS A 445 21.23 -58.23 59.50
N ASP A 446 22.33 -58.82 59.87
CA ASP A 446 23.56 -58.14 60.25
C ASP A 446 24.28 -57.51 59.03
N TYR A 447 24.10 -58.12 57.87
CA TYR A 447 24.57 -57.60 56.59
C TYR A 447 23.75 -56.44 56.13
N LEU A 448 22.40 -56.55 56.25
CA LEU A 448 21.44 -55.52 55.93
C LEU A 448 21.68 -54.24 56.78
N ASP A 449 21.86 -54.43 58.10
CA ASP A 449 22.17 -53.27 58.99
C ASP A 449 23.50 -52.55 58.67
N LYS A 450 24.51 -53.32 58.26
CA LYS A 450 25.79 -52.75 57.86
C LYS A 450 25.73 -52.11 56.52
N THR A 451 25.04 -52.68 55.58
CA THR A 451 24.81 -52.10 54.24
C THR A 451 23.93 -50.89 54.30
N GLU A 452 22.91 -50.86 55.13
CA GLU A 452 22.04 -49.68 55.36
C GLU A 452 22.89 -48.55 55.99
N LYS A 453 23.64 -48.79 57.00
CA LYS A 453 24.60 -47.77 57.52
C LYS A 453 25.57 -47.26 56.47
N LEU A 454 26.05 -48.18 55.62
CA LEU A 454 26.94 -47.81 54.53
C LEU A 454 26.25 -46.93 53.50
N GLN A 455 24.98 -47.20 53.20
CA GLN A 455 24.16 -46.34 52.28
C GLN A 455 23.83 -44.97 52.85
N GLU A 456 23.47 -44.93 54.17
CA GLU A 456 23.20 -43.68 54.88
C GLU A 456 24.46 -42.80 54.91
N ASN A 457 25.58 -43.37 55.24
CA ASN A 457 26.85 -42.69 55.28
C ASN A 457 27.30 -42.20 53.91
N ARG A 458 27.01 -43.02 52.87
CA ARG A 458 27.21 -42.65 51.46
C ARG A 458 26.38 -41.47 51.01
N LYS A 459 25.06 -41.46 51.31
CA LYS A 459 24.14 -40.41 50.96
C LYS A 459 24.57 -39.11 51.63
N ALA A 460 24.89 -39.15 52.93
CA ALA A 460 25.37 -38.00 53.65
C ALA A 460 26.66 -37.42 53.04
N LEU A 461 27.57 -38.31 52.62
CA LEU A 461 28.84 -37.91 52.01
C LEU A 461 28.61 -37.25 50.63
N ILE A 462 27.66 -37.79 49.77
CA ILE A 462 27.32 -37.22 48.48
C ILE A 462 26.69 -35.84 48.64
N ASP A 463 25.71 -35.71 49.54
CA ASP A 463 25.00 -34.47 49.79
C ASP A 463 25.95 -33.36 50.25
N LEU A 464 26.90 -33.70 51.20
CA LEU A 464 27.90 -32.77 51.65
C LEU A 464 28.88 -32.32 50.54
N LYS A 465 29.33 -33.28 49.73
CA LYS A 465 30.25 -32.98 48.61
C LYS A 465 29.57 -32.14 47.53
N GLN A 466 28.32 -32.44 47.18
CA GLN A 466 27.56 -31.63 46.21
C GLN A 466 27.29 -30.24 46.73
N SER A 467 26.95 -30.12 48.02
CA SER A 467 26.74 -28.79 48.62
C SER A 467 28.02 -27.96 48.56
N LYS A 468 29.18 -28.58 48.90
CA LYS A 468 30.47 -27.91 48.79
C LYS A 468 30.78 -27.48 47.36
N GLU A 469 30.64 -28.40 46.40
CA GLU A 469 30.91 -28.12 44.98
C GLU A 469 29.96 -27.03 44.43
N GLY A 470 28.66 -27.08 44.81
CA GLY A 470 27.65 -26.06 44.46
C GLY A 470 28.06 -24.67 44.94
N VAL A 471 28.43 -24.55 46.21
CA VAL A 471 28.89 -23.27 46.80
C VAL A 471 30.16 -22.78 46.11
N LEU A 472 31.17 -23.65 45.90
CA LEU A 472 32.40 -23.26 45.21
C LEU A 472 32.16 -22.83 43.75
N THR A 473 31.27 -23.54 43.06
CA THR A 473 30.84 -23.17 41.68
C THR A 473 30.13 -21.83 41.63
N PHE A 474 29.22 -21.60 42.57
CA PHE A 474 28.50 -20.33 42.68
C PHE A 474 29.46 -19.16 42.93
N ILE A 475 30.42 -19.35 43.87
CA ILE A 475 31.45 -18.35 44.16
C ILE A 475 32.30 -18.08 42.91
N LYS A 476 32.68 -19.13 42.17
CA LYS A 476 33.44 -19.02 40.92
C LYS A 476 32.71 -18.23 39.85
N GLU A 477 31.42 -18.51 39.66
CA GLU A 477 30.58 -17.76 38.71
C GLU A 477 30.38 -16.30 39.13
N LEU A 478 30.18 -16.05 40.42
CA LEU A 478 30.12 -14.67 40.94
C LEU A 478 31.45 -13.95 40.69
N LYS A 479 32.58 -14.59 40.93
CA LYS A 479 33.91 -14.03 40.64
C LYS A 479 34.07 -13.71 39.14
N ARG A 480 33.55 -14.57 38.27
CA ARG A 480 33.56 -14.37 36.82
C ARG A 480 32.69 -13.21 36.42
N VAL A 481 31.45 -13.12 36.92
CA VAL A 481 30.46 -12.05 36.59
C VAL A 481 31.02 -10.69 36.99
N VAL A 482 31.64 -10.58 38.17
CA VAL A 482 32.20 -9.31 38.65
C VAL A 482 33.61 -9.02 38.14
N ASN A 483 34.18 -9.95 37.36
CA ASN A 483 35.57 -9.89 36.89
C ASN A 483 36.57 -9.69 38.08
N PHE A 484 36.47 -10.58 39.07
CA PHE A 484 37.14 -10.49 40.38
C PHE A 484 38.67 -10.30 40.30
N GLU A 485 39.32 -10.96 39.34
CA GLU A 485 40.77 -10.88 39.11
C GLU A 485 41.20 -9.54 38.54
N SER A 486 40.30 -8.81 37.88
CA SER A 486 40.60 -7.47 37.38
C SER A 486 40.28 -6.44 38.43
N LYS A 487 41.30 -5.88 39.04
CA LYS A 487 41.16 -4.76 40.02
C LYS A 487 40.81 -3.42 39.35
N GLU A 488 40.72 -3.36 38.03
CA GLU A 488 40.39 -2.12 37.31
C GLU A 488 38.90 -1.80 37.41
N ASN A 489 38.62 -0.59 37.85
CA ASN A 489 37.25 -0.03 37.80
C ASN A 489 36.96 0.48 36.41
N MET A 490 35.72 0.47 36.00
CA MET A 490 35.30 1.20 34.80
C MET A 490 35.60 2.69 34.95
N GLU A 491 36.03 3.31 33.87
CA GLU A 491 36.15 4.79 33.77
C GLU A 491 34.81 5.42 34.05
N GLU A 492 34.70 6.19 35.13
CA GLU A 492 33.44 6.80 35.57
C GLU A 492 33.06 7.96 34.66
N LYS A 493 32.13 7.70 33.71
CA LYS A 493 31.61 8.70 32.78
C LYS A 493 30.26 9.28 33.22
N ASN A 494 29.53 8.60 34.09
CA ASN A 494 28.22 8.97 34.58
C ASN A 494 27.92 8.36 35.96
N SER A 495 26.76 8.72 36.55
CA SER A 495 26.33 8.22 37.85
C SER A 495 26.11 6.69 37.90
N TYR A 496 25.76 6.09 36.76
CA TYR A 496 25.56 4.65 36.70
C TYR A 496 26.90 3.91 36.80
N ASP A 497 27.95 4.43 36.14
CA ASP A 497 29.31 3.86 36.21
C ASP A 497 29.84 3.91 37.63
N LYS A 498 29.57 5.00 38.36
CA LYS A 498 29.89 5.15 39.77
C LYS A 498 29.17 4.11 40.63
N VAL A 499 27.86 3.93 40.40
CA VAL A 499 27.09 2.91 41.13
C VAL A 499 27.60 1.51 40.80
N TYR A 500 27.90 1.25 39.53
CA TYR A 500 28.46 -0.03 39.09
C TYR A 500 29.79 -0.31 39.80
N ASN A 501 30.73 0.63 39.77
CA ASN A 501 32.02 0.49 40.42
C ASN A 501 31.87 0.28 41.94
N GLN A 502 30.96 0.97 42.57
CA GLN A 502 30.68 0.84 44.02
C GLN A 502 30.07 -0.53 44.34
N LEU A 503 29.11 -1.00 43.52
CA LEU A 503 28.55 -2.34 43.64
C LEU A 503 29.63 -3.42 43.41
N LYS A 504 30.43 -3.27 42.36
CA LYS A 504 31.55 -4.17 42.09
C LYS A 504 32.51 -4.24 43.27
N GLN A 505 32.92 -3.08 43.81
CA GLN A 505 33.86 -3.03 44.98
C GLN A 505 33.25 -3.71 46.19
N ASN A 506 31.97 -3.48 46.48
CA ASN A 506 31.29 -4.11 47.60
C ASN A 506 31.23 -5.64 47.44
N ILE A 507 30.83 -6.12 46.25
CA ILE A 507 30.77 -7.56 45.95
C ILE A 507 32.19 -8.17 46.02
N CYS A 508 33.20 -7.50 45.43
CA CYS A 508 34.60 -7.99 45.52
C CYS A 508 35.08 -8.06 47.00
N LYS A 509 34.74 -7.07 47.81
CA LYS A 509 35.08 -7.07 49.24
C LYS A 509 34.44 -8.23 49.97
N GLU A 510 33.13 -8.45 49.74
CA GLU A 510 32.44 -9.63 50.30
C GLU A 510 33.03 -10.96 49.81
N LEU A 511 33.42 -11.05 48.53
CA LEU A 511 34.09 -12.24 47.98
C LEU A 511 35.48 -12.45 48.57
N GLU A 512 36.25 -11.38 48.82
CA GLU A 512 37.55 -11.45 49.52
C GLU A 512 37.35 -11.93 50.97
N GLU A 513 36.30 -11.48 51.63
CA GLU A 513 35.98 -11.93 53.01
C GLU A 513 35.54 -13.40 53.03
N ILE A 514 34.75 -13.82 52.02
CA ILE A 514 34.38 -15.23 51.84
C ILE A 514 35.64 -16.07 51.57
N ASP A 515 36.54 -15.63 50.68
CA ASP A 515 37.80 -16.34 50.42
C ASP A 515 38.69 -16.44 51.68
N LYS A 516 38.72 -15.39 52.50
CA LYS A 516 39.42 -15.37 53.76
C LYS A 516 38.78 -16.35 54.75
N ASN A 517 37.47 -16.38 54.80
CA ASN A 517 36.74 -17.30 55.67
C ASN A 517 36.94 -18.76 55.21
N ILE A 518 36.97 -19.02 53.91
CA ILE A 518 37.31 -20.34 53.37
C ILE A 518 38.76 -20.74 53.76
N LYS A 519 39.72 -19.81 53.59
CA LYS A 519 41.11 -20.04 53.96
C LYS A 519 41.30 -20.21 55.49
N ASN A 520 40.45 -19.58 56.27
CA ASN A 520 40.48 -19.71 57.78
C ASN A 520 39.68 -20.92 58.26
N GLY A 521 39.28 -21.82 57.37
CA GLY A 521 38.68 -23.07 57.73
C GLY A 521 37.19 -23.02 58.03
N CYS A 522 36.45 -22.11 57.38
CA CYS A 522 34.97 -22.05 57.56
C CYS A 522 34.29 -23.40 57.20
N PHE A 523 34.91 -24.21 56.40
CA PHE A 523 34.48 -25.58 56.08
C PHE A 523 35.18 -26.67 56.82
N ASP A 524 36.14 -26.38 57.76
CA ASP A 524 36.95 -27.37 58.47
C ASP A 524 36.07 -28.38 59.21
N SER A 525 34.96 -27.95 59.77
CA SER A 525 34.02 -28.85 60.45
C SER A 525 33.34 -29.82 59.47
N ASP A 526 32.97 -29.33 58.29
CA ASP A 526 32.31 -30.17 57.31
C ASP A 526 33.30 -31.01 56.53
N ASP A 527 34.56 -30.52 56.32
CA ASP A 527 35.62 -31.26 55.76
C ASP A 527 36.08 -32.40 56.69
N LYS A 528 36.20 -32.15 58.03
CA LYS A 528 36.39 -33.21 59.00
C LYS A 528 35.26 -34.20 59.08
N ASN A 529 34.03 -33.73 58.85
CA ASN A 529 32.85 -34.60 58.77
C ASN A 529 32.91 -35.50 57.52
N ILE A 530 33.37 -34.95 56.39
CA ILE A 530 33.62 -35.72 55.18
C ILE A 530 34.67 -36.76 55.42
N GLU A 531 35.87 -36.43 56.05
CA GLU A 531 36.92 -37.37 56.36
C GLU A 531 36.48 -38.47 57.32
N LYS A 532 35.68 -38.10 58.32
CA LYS A 532 35.09 -39.04 59.25
C LYS A 532 34.17 -40.04 58.59
N LEU A 533 33.26 -39.57 57.73
CA LEU A 533 32.31 -40.37 56.96
C LEU A 533 33.05 -41.28 55.97
N GLU A 534 34.17 -40.86 55.40
CA GLU A 534 35.00 -41.66 54.52
C GLU A 534 35.71 -42.80 55.32
N SER A 535 36.22 -42.49 56.51
CA SER A 535 36.85 -43.50 57.40
C SER A 535 35.80 -44.52 57.89
N GLU A 536 34.62 -44.07 58.31
CA GLU A 536 33.55 -44.97 58.72
C GLU A 536 33.10 -45.87 57.56
N GLN A 537 33.03 -45.32 56.35
CA GLN A 537 32.68 -46.07 55.15
C GLN A 537 33.69 -47.17 54.84
N GLN A 538 34.99 -46.89 55.03
CA GLN A 538 36.04 -47.84 54.81
C GLN A 538 35.98 -48.98 55.84
N THR A 539 35.73 -48.66 57.10
CA THR A 539 35.56 -49.64 58.18
C THR A 539 34.39 -50.57 57.95
N LEU A 540 33.19 -49.99 57.58
CA LEU A 540 32.01 -50.77 57.26
C LEU A 540 32.23 -51.69 56.06
N ARG A 541 32.99 -51.24 55.05
CA ARG A 541 33.37 -52.13 53.92
C ARG A 541 34.21 -53.31 54.35
N GLN A 542 35.16 -53.10 55.22
CA GLN A 542 36.00 -54.18 55.73
C GLN A 542 35.17 -55.17 56.54
N GLU A 543 34.28 -54.66 57.36
CA GLU A 543 33.36 -55.52 58.15
C GLU A 543 32.41 -56.33 57.27
N ILE A 544 31.90 -55.72 56.13
CA ILE A 544 31.08 -56.46 55.19
C ILE A 544 31.89 -57.56 54.48
N VAL A 545 33.09 -57.25 54.06
CA VAL A 545 33.99 -58.25 53.44
C VAL A 545 34.31 -59.36 54.34
N GLU A 546 34.59 -59.01 55.60
CA GLU A 546 34.83 -60.05 56.63
C GLU A 546 33.60 -60.92 56.92
N PHE A 547 32.44 -60.25 57.00
CA PHE A 547 31.17 -60.94 57.17
C PHE A 547 30.85 -61.91 56.02
N LEU A 548 31.07 -61.46 54.76
CA LEU A 548 30.85 -62.34 53.60
C LEU A 548 31.85 -63.51 53.56
N LYS A 549 33.09 -63.28 53.96
CA LYS A 549 34.11 -64.33 54.12
C LYS A 549 33.73 -65.34 55.17
N GLU A 550 33.26 -64.91 56.33
CA GLU A 550 32.77 -65.78 57.40
C GLU A 550 31.54 -66.64 56.98
N LYS A 551 30.74 -66.11 56.07
CA LYS A 551 29.55 -66.82 55.52
C LYS A 551 29.90 -67.70 54.31
N GLY A 552 31.18 -67.85 53.93
CA GLY A 552 31.61 -68.73 52.86
C GLY A 552 31.34 -68.17 51.43
N VAL A 553 31.24 -66.87 51.30
CA VAL A 553 31.04 -66.21 50.01
C VAL A 553 32.38 -66.25 49.26
N ILE A 554 32.38 -66.83 48.04
CA ILE A 554 33.56 -66.95 47.17
C ILE A 554 33.99 -65.55 46.69
N ASP A 555 35.29 -65.35 46.48
CA ASP A 555 35.88 -64.06 46.07
C ASP A 555 35.18 -63.36 44.89
N GLU A 556 34.64 -64.06 43.90
CA GLU A 556 33.86 -63.52 42.77
C GLU A 556 32.54 -62.85 43.21
N ASN A 557 31.88 -63.37 44.25
CA ASN A 557 30.65 -62.75 44.77
C ASN A 557 30.93 -61.42 45.53
N ILE A 558 32.06 -61.35 46.21
CA ILE A 558 32.53 -60.13 46.90
C ILE A 558 32.83 -59.05 45.87
N GLY A 559 33.50 -59.42 44.77
CA GLY A 559 33.80 -58.52 43.70
C GLY A 559 32.57 -57.98 43.01
N ASP A 560 31.50 -58.81 42.84
CA ASP A 560 30.20 -58.37 42.26
C ASP A 560 29.44 -57.43 43.21
N LEU A 561 29.51 -57.73 44.54
CA LEU A 561 28.85 -56.84 45.52
C LEU A 561 29.59 -55.49 45.64
N GLU A 562 30.92 -55.53 45.71
CA GLU A 562 31.70 -54.27 45.69
C GLU A 562 31.48 -53.48 44.42
N ARG A 563 31.44 -54.18 43.25
CA ARG A 563 31.19 -53.56 41.98
C ARG A 563 29.76 -52.98 41.93
N ALA A 564 28.71 -53.69 42.37
CA ALA A 564 27.35 -53.23 42.47
C ALA A 564 27.25 -52.03 43.41
N ASN A 565 27.93 -52.05 44.56
CA ASN A 565 27.92 -50.89 45.46
C ASN A 565 28.60 -49.68 44.88
N TYR A 566 29.75 -49.85 44.20
CA TYR A 566 30.47 -48.76 43.58
C TYR A 566 29.67 -48.17 42.41
N GLN A 567 29.02 -49.03 41.60
CA GLN A 567 28.13 -48.60 40.50
C GLN A 567 26.94 -47.86 41.06
N LEU A 568 26.31 -48.29 42.15
CA LEU A 568 25.19 -47.66 42.78
C LEU A 568 25.51 -46.21 43.19
N MET A 569 26.70 -45.97 43.75
CA MET A 569 27.14 -44.59 44.08
C MET A 569 27.25 -43.66 42.90
N GLY A 570 27.81 -44.16 41.81
CA GLY A 570 27.93 -43.41 40.57
C GLY A 570 26.54 -43.08 39.97
N ILE A 571 25.70 -44.12 39.93
CA ILE A 571 24.35 -44.00 39.37
C ILE A 571 23.46 -43.04 40.20
N GLU A 572 23.51 -43.06 41.52
CA GLU A 572 22.74 -42.17 42.39
C GLU A 572 23.16 -40.70 42.23
N ARG A 573 24.48 -40.46 42.06
CA ARG A 573 24.97 -39.12 41.77
C ARG A 573 24.46 -38.62 40.40
N GLU A 574 24.60 -39.46 39.37
CA GLU A 574 24.11 -39.16 38.06
C GLU A 574 22.59 -38.93 38.02
N ILE A 575 21.79 -39.72 38.72
CA ILE A 575 20.34 -39.53 38.88
C ILE A 575 20.03 -38.18 39.52
N THR A 576 20.79 -37.79 40.54
CA THR A 576 20.59 -36.50 41.22
C THR A 576 20.91 -35.31 40.31
N ASP A 577 22.01 -35.38 39.57
CA ASP A 577 22.40 -34.35 38.62
C ASP A 577 21.39 -34.24 37.45
N LEU A 578 20.95 -35.37 36.91
CA LEU A 578 19.93 -35.40 35.85
C LEU A 578 18.61 -34.80 36.34
N LYS A 579 18.16 -35.11 37.55
CA LYS A 579 16.94 -34.54 38.14
C LYS A 579 17.03 -33.02 38.30
N ARG A 580 18.19 -32.52 38.76
CA ARG A 580 18.45 -31.09 38.89
C ARG A 580 18.40 -30.40 37.53
N GLU A 581 19.10 -30.95 36.52
CA GLU A 581 19.07 -30.38 35.17
C GLU A 581 17.69 -30.36 34.54
N ILE A 582 16.89 -31.44 34.73
CA ILE A 582 15.53 -31.53 34.27
C ILE A 582 14.64 -30.47 34.92
N GLU A 583 14.81 -30.24 36.24
CA GLU A 583 14.05 -29.21 36.95
C GLU A 583 14.41 -27.79 36.47
N GLU A 584 15.68 -27.49 36.28
CA GLU A 584 16.14 -26.19 35.74
C GLU A 584 15.54 -25.91 34.34
N ILE A 585 15.56 -26.91 33.47
CA ILE A 585 14.99 -26.79 32.13
C ILE A 585 13.48 -26.67 32.21
N THR A 586 12.82 -27.43 33.09
CA THR A 586 11.37 -27.35 33.27
C THR A 586 10.92 -25.96 33.71
N ASN A 587 11.68 -25.32 34.58
CA ASN A 587 11.41 -23.95 35.00
C ASN A 587 11.62 -22.91 33.87
N LYS A 588 12.54 -23.14 32.96
CA LYS A 588 12.73 -22.33 31.76
C LYS A 588 11.58 -22.46 30.73
N ILE A 589 10.96 -23.64 30.65
CA ILE A 589 9.86 -23.94 29.73
C ILE A 589 8.50 -23.42 30.25
N LYS A 590 8.34 -23.28 31.58
CA LYS A 590 7.11 -22.78 32.19
C LYS A 590 6.85 -21.33 31.77
N GLY A 591 5.80 -21.10 31.02
CA GLY A 591 5.30 -19.76 30.66
C GLY A 591 5.19 -19.47 29.18
N PHE A 592 5.44 -20.43 28.28
CA PHE A 592 5.16 -20.26 26.84
C PHE A 592 3.72 -20.67 26.49
N SER A 593 3.00 -19.79 25.80
CA SER A 593 1.67 -20.05 25.22
C SER A 593 1.62 -19.56 23.77
N TRP A 594 1.01 -20.35 22.88
CA TRP A 594 0.70 -19.94 21.53
C TRP A 594 -0.39 -18.85 21.47
N GLU A 595 -1.20 -18.69 22.51
CA GLU A 595 -2.36 -17.78 22.53
C GLU A 595 -1.98 -16.34 22.21
N SER A 596 -0.85 -15.84 22.75
CA SER A 596 -0.40 -14.47 22.46
C SER A 596 0.02 -14.31 20.99
N ILE A 597 0.70 -15.31 20.42
CA ILE A 597 1.14 -15.32 19.03
C ILE A 597 -0.08 -15.44 18.10
N ASP A 598 -1.04 -16.29 18.43
CA ASP A 598 -2.26 -16.49 17.66
C ASP A 598 -3.10 -15.22 17.63
N LYS A 599 -3.17 -14.48 18.73
CA LYS A 599 -3.84 -13.19 18.80
C LYS A 599 -3.17 -12.15 17.89
N ASP A 600 -1.84 -12.04 17.94
CA ASP A 600 -1.08 -11.13 17.09
C ASP A 600 -1.26 -11.49 15.59
N ILE A 601 -1.33 -12.78 15.26
CA ILE A 601 -1.58 -13.28 13.90
C ILE A 601 -3.01 -12.97 13.43
N GLU A 602 -4.00 -13.13 14.29
CA GLU A 602 -5.39 -12.75 13.96
C GLU A 602 -5.50 -11.26 13.69
N GLU A 603 -4.91 -10.43 14.56
CA GLU A 603 -4.88 -8.98 14.35
C GLU A 603 -4.18 -8.62 13.03
N PHE A 604 -3.04 -9.22 12.74
CA PHE A 604 -2.30 -9.04 11.49
C PHE A 604 -3.15 -9.39 10.26
N LYS A 605 -3.83 -10.55 10.29
CA LYS A 605 -4.72 -10.99 9.20
C LYS A 605 -5.94 -10.09 9.04
N ASP A 606 -6.55 -9.67 10.12
CA ASP A 606 -7.74 -8.83 10.10
C ASP A 606 -7.45 -7.46 9.51
N GLN A 607 -6.32 -6.85 9.88
CA GLN A 607 -5.89 -5.57 9.32
C GLN A 607 -5.66 -5.68 7.80
N ILE A 608 -4.98 -6.72 7.35
CA ILE A 608 -4.76 -6.97 5.91
C ILE A 608 -6.08 -7.18 5.19
N ASN A 609 -6.93 -8.09 5.68
CA ASN A 609 -8.19 -8.45 5.03
C ASN A 609 -9.16 -7.26 4.95
N LYS A 610 -9.18 -6.39 5.96
CA LYS A 610 -9.97 -5.16 5.97
C LYS A 610 -9.55 -4.22 4.83
N GLU A 611 -8.25 -4.04 4.62
CA GLU A 611 -7.75 -3.19 3.53
C GLU A 611 -7.97 -3.86 2.15
N LEU A 612 -7.74 -5.17 2.03
CA LEU A 612 -8.01 -5.89 0.79
C LEU A 612 -9.50 -5.90 0.42
N SER A 613 -10.40 -5.95 1.39
CA SER A 613 -11.85 -5.87 1.14
C SER A 613 -12.24 -4.55 0.48
N LYS A 614 -11.71 -3.42 0.97
CA LYS A 614 -11.95 -2.08 0.36
C LYS A 614 -11.47 -2.01 -1.09
N ILE A 615 -10.29 -2.59 -1.34
CA ILE A 615 -9.67 -2.59 -2.67
C ILE A 615 -10.45 -3.48 -3.63
N ASN A 616 -10.81 -4.69 -3.20
CA ASN A 616 -11.60 -5.62 -4.00
C ASN A 616 -12.98 -5.05 -4.35
N SER A 617 -13.63 -4.36 -3.41
CA SER A 617 -14.91 -3.67 -3.67
C SER A 617 -14.76 -2.58 -4.75
N ALA A 618 -13.68 -1.81 -4.71
CA ALA A 618 -13.39 -0.80 -5.74
C ALA A 618 -13.15 -1.44 -7.12
N PHE A 619 -12.44 -2.56 -7.19
CA PHE A 619 -12.23 -3.29 -8.44
C PHE A 619 -13.53 -3.89 -8.99
N GLU A 620 -14.39 -4.40 -8.13
CA GLU A 620 -15.70 -4.92 -8.52
C GLU A 620 -16.60 -3.83 -9.09
N GLU A 621 -16.60 -2.65 -8.48
CA GLU A 621 -17.34 -1.48 -8.98
C GLU A 621 -16.88 -1.06 -10.38
N ILE A 622 -15.55 -0.97 -10.60
CA ILE A 622 -14.99 -0.65 -11.92
C ILE A 622 -15.42 -1.70 -12.96
N SER A 623 -15.33 -2.98 -12.62
CA SER A 623 -15.71 -4.06 -13.55
C SER A 623 -17.21 -4.12 -13.85
N LYS A 624 -18.09 -3.69 -12.92
CA LYS A 624 -19.53 -3.61 -13.14
C LYS A 624 -19.89 -2.53 -14.14
N ASN A 625 -19.21 -1.39 -14.08
CA ASN A 625 -19.46 -0.26 -14.98
C ASN A 625 -18.97 -0.51 -16.42
N HIS A 626 -18.04 -1.46 -16.61
CA HIS A 626 -17.42 -1.80 -17.90
C HIS A 626 -17.49 -3.30 -18.24
N LYS A 627 -18.65 -3.93 -18.06
CA LYS A 627 -18.89 -5.40 -18.03
C LYS A 627 -18.31 -6.20 -19.20
N GLU A 628 -18.23 -5.66 -20.41
CA GLU A 628 -17.76 -6.39 -21.60
C GLU A 628 -16.24 -6.32 -21.77
N GLU A 629 -15.60 -5.27 -21.32
CA GLU A 629 -14.21 -4.92 -21.61
C GLU A 629 -13.26 -5.16 -20.44
N VAL A 630 -13.76 -5.12 -19.20
CA VAL A 630 -12.96 -5.18 -17.99
C VAL A 630 -13.35 -6.36 -17.12
N LYS A 631 -12.40 -7.27 -16.90
CA LYS A 631 -12.57 -8.43 -16.02
C LYS A 631 -12.17 -8.10 -14.58
N PRO A 632 -12.84 -8.66 -13.57
CA PRO A 632 -12.57 -8.34 -12.17
C PRO A 632 -11.18 -8.82 -11.73
N ILE A 633 -10.50 -7.97 -10.97
CA ILE A 633 -9.27 -8.31 -10.25
C ILE A 633 -9.64 -8.54 -8.78
N THR A 634 -9.07 -9.58 -8.18
CA THR A 634 -9.23 -9.86 -6.75
C THR A 634 -7.88 -10.16 -6.11
N ILE A 635 -7.68 -9.69 -4.89
CA ILE A 635 -6.48 -9.94 -4.09
C ILE A 635 -6.90 -10.67 -2.84
N LYS A 636 -6.20 -11.76 -2.51
CA LYS A 636 -6.40 -12.53 -1.29
C LYS A 636 -5.07 -12.72 -0.57
N TYR A 637 -5.08 -12.52 0.74
CA TYR A 637 -3.96 -12.91 1.60
C TYR A 637 -4.08 -14.41 1.91
N ARG A 638 -2.99 -15.14 1.79
CA ARG A 638 -2.87 -16.52 2.24
C ARG A 638 -1.44 -16.84 2.66
N LEU A 639 -1.23 -17.97 3.30
CA LEU A 639 0.10 -18.52 3.50
C LEU A 639 0.50 -19.38 2.30
N ASP A 640 1.79 -19.41 2.01
CA ASP A 640 2.38 -20.17 0.91
C ASP A 640 2.16 -21.67 1.09
N GLU A 641 1.97 -22.37 -0.01
CA GLU A 641 1.88 -23.83 -0.07
C GLU A 641 3.22 -24.53 0.22
N TYR A 642 4.34 -23.82 0.15
CA TYR A 642 5.68 -24.34 0.48
C TYR A 642 5.96 -24.44 1.99
N ILE A 643 4.97 -24.25 2.87
CA ILE A 643 5.12 -24.47 4.32
C ILE A 643 5.60 -25.88 4.61
N PHE A 644 5.09 -26.89 3.90
CA PHE A 644 5.49 -28.27 4.06
C PHE A 644 6.99 -28.49 3.84
N GLU A 645 7.57 -27.87 2.81
CA GLU A 645 8.98 -27.94 2.51
C GLU A 645 9.84 -27.43 3.68
N GLY A 646 9.46 -26.29 4.28
CA GLY A 646 10.13 -25.74 5.45
C GLY A 646 10.02 -26.62 6.68
N VAL A 647 8.82 -27.18 6.94
CA VAL A 647 8.61 -28.15 8.03
C VAL A 647 9.50 -29.37 7.86
N PHE A 648 9.52 -29.92 6.64
CA PHE A 648 10.31 -31.13 6.35
C PHE A 648 11.81 -30.89 6.47
N GLU A 649 12.33 -29.76 5.99
CA GLU A 649 13.74 -29.39 6.10
C GLU A 649 14.19 -29.24 7.56
N ASP A 650 13.37 -28.60 8.39
CA ASP A 650 13.70 -28.42 9.81
C ASP A 650 13.56 -29.75 10.57
N PHE A 651 12.59 -30.59 10.21
CA PHE A 651 12.43 -31.92 10.78
C PHE A 651 13.61 -32.84 10.41
N ASP A 652 14.04 -32.83 9.15
CA ASP A 652 15.19 -33.62 8.66
C ASP A 652 16.50 -33.24 9.38
N LYS A 653 16.74 -31.95 9.59
CA LYS A 653 17.89 -31.46 10.38
C LYS A 653 17.85 -31.94 11.82
N TRP A 654 16.65 -32.13 12.35
CA TRP A 654 16.43 -32.43 13.75
C TRP A 654 16.46 -33.92 14.05
N VAL A 655 16.00 -34.78 13.15
CA VAL A 655 16.09 -36.21 13.28
C VAL A 655 17.56 -36.67 13.18
N ASP A 656 18.21 -36.71 14.31
CA ASP A 656 19.65 -36.95 14.47
C ASP A 656 20.13 -38.18 13.66
N LYS A 657 21.20 -38.04 12.86
CA LYS A 657 22.14 -39.04 12.26
C LYS A 657 21.58 -40.44 11.89
N GLY A 658 20.33 -40.73 12.17
CA GLY A 658 19.64 -41.99 11.87
C GLY A 658 18.99 -42.07 10.50
N PHE A 659 18.81 -40.92 9.86
CA PHE A 659 18.47 -40.94 8.43
C PHE A 659 19.73 -41.24 7.62
N ASN A 660 20.10 -42.46 7.51
CA ASN A 660 20.92 -42.91 6.40
C ASN A 660 20.08 -42.81 5.10
N THR A 661 19.51 -41.65 4.86
CA THR A 661 18.21 -41.43 4.23
C THR A 661 18.28 -40.57 2.98
N GLN A 662 19.46 -40.14 2.53
CA GLN A 662 19.55 -39.55 1.20
C GLN A 662 18.87 -40.44 0.13
N LYS A 663 18.84 -41.73 0.35
CA LYS A 663 18.19 -42.71 -0.55
C LYS A 663 16.66 -42.81 -0.40
N HIS A 664 16.10 -42.44 0.75
CA HIS A 664 14.66 -42.61 1.07
C HIS A 664 13.95 -41.30 1.36
N GLN A 665 14.70 -40.20 1.59
CA GLN A 665 14.19 -38.88 1.95
C GLN A 665 13.11 -38.37 0.98
N SER A 666 13.31 -38.48 -0.32
CA SER A 666 12.34 -38.02 -1.30
C SER A 666 11.01 -38.76 -1.25
N LYS A 667 11.06 -40.08 -0.96
CA LYS A 667 9.85 -40.89 -0.81
C LYS A 667 9.13 -40.63 0.50
N ILE A 668 9.85 -40.50 1.60
CA ILE A 668 9.28 -40.15 2.92
C ILE A 668 8.59 -38.78 2.80
N LYS A 669 9.25 -37.82 2.18
CA LYS A 669 8.69 -36.48 1.88
C LYS A 669 7.39 -36.58 1.07
N GLU A 670 7.37 -37.39 0.02
CA GLU A 670 6.19 -37.60 -0.82
C GLU A 670 4.99 -38.13 -0.05
N TYR A 671 5.19 -39.08 0.87
CA TYR A 671 4.11 -39.65 1.68
C TYR A 671 3.66 -38.68 2.78
N LEU A 672 4.56 -38.01 3.47
CA LEU A 672 4.19 -37.02 4.49
C LEU A 672 3.42 -35.85 3.89
N LYS A 673 3.70 -35.49 2.61
CA LYS A 673 2.99 -34.42 1.90
C LYS A 673 1.53 -34.76 1.60
N LYS A 674 1.14 -36.06 1.62
CA LYS A 674 -0.26 -36.49 1.41
C LYS A 674 -1.13 -36.22 2.62
N ILE A 675 -0.53 -36.04 3.81
CA ILE A 675 -1.28 -35.74 5.04
C ILE A 675 -1.33 -34.22 5.19
N GLU A 676 -2.51 -33.66 5.31
CA GLU A 676 -2.66 -32.22 5.52
C GLU A 676 -2.04 -31.79 6.85
N LEU A 677 -1.11 -30.83 6.82
CA LEU A 677 -0.41 -30.35 8.00
C LEU A 677 -1.33 -29.92 9.15
N LYS A 678 -2.47 -29.31 8.83
CA LYS A 678 -3.45 -28.89 9.86
C LYS A 678 -4.06 -30.07 10.61
N ASN A 679 -4.28 -31.19 9.95
CA ASN A 679 -4.83 -32.37 10.56
C ASN A 679 -3.82 -32.99 11.53
N VAL A 680 -2.54 -33.06 11.14
CA VAL A 680 -1.47 -33.60 11.98
C VAL A 680 -1.38 -32.88 13.33
N THR A 681 -1.63 -31.57 13.40
CA THR A 681 -1.53 -30.81 14.66
C THR A 681 -2.54 -31.22 15.73
N GLY A 682 -3.65 -31.82 15.32
CA GLY A 682 -4.70 -32.33 16.23
C GLY A 682 -4.68 -33.85 16.48
N MET A 683 -3.88 -34.61 15.72
CA MET A 683 -3.82 -36.07 15.84
C MET A 683 -3.08 -36.53 17.08
N GLN A 684 -3.50 -37.68 17.59
CA GLN A 684 -2.70 -38.46 18.55
C GLN A 684 -1.65 -39.29 17.79
N HIS A 685 -0.57 -39.67 18.50
CA HIS A 685 0.53 -40.44 17.88
C HIS A 685 0.05 -41.73 17.20
N ALA A 686 -0.83 -42.49 17.84
CA ALA A 686 -1.39 -43.72 17.28
C ALA A 686 -2.18 -43.47 15.99
N GLU A 687 -3.03 -42.46 15.97
CA GLU A 687 -3.81 -42.04 14.77
C GLU A 687 -2.90 -41.66 13.60
N PHE A 688 -1.84 -40.94 13.88
CA PHE A 688 -0.86 -40.55 12.86
C PHE A 688 -0.15 -41.76 12.23
N ILE A 689 0.24 -42.74 13.08
CA ILE A 689 0.83 -44.01 12.62
C ILE A 689 -0.16 -44.81 11.77
N GLU A 690 -1.45 -44.90 12.17
CA GLU A 690 -2.50 -45.57 11.39
C GLU A 690 -2.68 -44.91 10.03
N GLU A 691 -2.70 -43.57 9.96
CA GLU A 691 -2.85 -42.84 8.71
C GLU A 691 -1.64 -43.02 7.80
N LEU A 692 -0.41 -42.97 8.32
CA LEU A 692 0.80 -43.31 7.59
C LEU A 692 0.78 -44.74 7.04
N ASP A 693 0.36 -45.66 7.83
CA ASP A 693 0.23 -47.07 7.45
C ASP A 693 -0.85 -47.31 6.37
N GLY A 694 -1.90 -46.50 6.39
CA GLY A 694 -2.97 -46.51 5.39
C GLY A 694 -2.57 -45.97 4.02
N LEU A 695 -1.61 -45.04 3.99
CA LEU A 695 -1.14 -44.43 2.76
C LEU A 695 -0.15 -45.28 1.97
N ILE A 696 0.42 -46.33 2.58
CA ILE A 696 1.53 -47.11 2.02
C ILE A 696 1.10 -48.50 1.62
N ASP A 697 0.97 -48.75 0.32
CA ASP A 697 0.57 -50.05 -0.23
C ASP A 697 1.65 -51.13 -0.05
N ASN A 698 2.94 -50.79 -0.10
CA ASN A 698 4.06 -51.71 0.01
C ASN A 698 4.80 -51.61 1.33
N LYS A 699 4.31 -52.27 2.36
CA LYS A 699 4.89 -52.30 3.72
C LYS A 699 6.23 -53.04 3.82
N LYS A 700 6.71 -53.66 2.76
CA LYS A 700 8.04 -54.31 2.68
C LYS A 700 9.10 -53.40 2.07
N ALA A 701 8.80 -52.20 1.70
CA ALA A 701 9.75 -51.26 1.13
C ALA A 701 10.70 -50.72 2.21
N ALA A 702 12.00 -50.64 1.89
CA ALA A 702 13.00 -50.20 2.83
C ALA A 702 12.77 -48.76 3.36
N PHE A 703 12.11 -47.89 2.60
CA PHE A 703 11.74 -46.53 3.04
C PHE A 703 10.62 -46.56 4.10
N TYR A 704 9.73 -47.57 4.07
CA TYR A 704 8.66 -47.71 5.06
C TYR A 704 9.24 -48.09 6.42
N GLU A 705 10.18 -49.06 6.47
CA GLU A 705 10.86 -49.43 7.70
C GLU A 705 11.58 -48.22 8.32
N THR A 706 12.30 -47.44 7.48
CA THR A 706 12.96 -46.23 7.91
C THR A 706 11.97 -45.21 8.48
N MET A 707 10.85 -44.96 7.80
CA MET A 707 9.84 -44.05 8.25
C MET A 707 9.18 -44.50 9.55
N LYS A 708 8.89 -45.79 9.66
CA LYS A 708 8.35 -46.40 10.86
C LYS A 708 9.29 -46.28 12.05
N ASP A 709 10.59 -46.57 11.86
CA ASP A 709 11.59 -46.40 12.90
C ASP A 709 11.69 -44.98 13.45
N ILE A 710 11.44 -44.01 12.56
CA ILE A 710 11.44 -42.60 12.95
C ILE A 710 10.20 -42.28 13.78
N PHE A 711 9.03 -42.58 13.26
CA PHE A 711 7.78 -42.12 13.85
C PHE A 711 7.24 -43.07 14.94
N ASN A 712 7.75 -44.28 15.10
CA ASN A 712 7.50 -45.12 16.29
C ASN A 712 7.96 -44.45 17.58
N ARG A 713 8.89 -43.50 17.47
CA ARG A 713 9.28 -42.68 18.61
C ARG A 713 8.29 -41.51 18.73
N GLU A 714 7.45 -41.55 19.74
CA GLU A 714 6.46 -40.51 20.02
C GLU A 714 7.05 -39.10 20.01
N ILE A 715 8.31 -38.98 20.51
CA ILE A 715 9.03 -37.70 20.51
C ILE A 715 9.23 -37.12 19.11
N HIS A 716 9.51 -37.93 18.09
CA HIS A 716 9.69 -37.44 16.73
C HIS A 716 8.39 -36.93 16.15
N PHE A 717 7.27 -37.58 16.44
CA PHE A 717 5.94 -37.12 16.07
C PHE A 717 5.60 -35.77 16.74
N GLN A 718 5.82 -35.67 18.05
CA GLN A 718 5.59 -34.43 18.79
C GLN A 718 6.40 -33.26 18.22
N ILE A 719 7.65 -33.50 17.85
CA ILE A 719 8.49 -32.47 17.22
C ILE A 719 7.97 -32.10 15.82
N TYR A 720 7.58 -33.09 15.05
CA TYR A 720 6.97 -32.83 13.74
C TYR A 720 5.73 -31.96 13.89
N GLN A 721 4.83 -32.22 14.84
CA GLN A 721 3.70 -31.37 15.18
C GLN A 721 4.11 -29.92 15.55
N ILE A 722 5.12 -29.81 16.41
CA ILE A 722 5.61 -28.51 16.86
C ILE A 722 6.20 -27.70 15.71
N LEU A 723 6.96 -28.33 14.83
CA LEU A 723 7.50 -27.68 13.65
C LEU A 723 6.39 -27.23 12.69
N ILE A 724 5.34 -28.04 12.54
CA ILE A 724 4.15 -27.63 11.78
C ILE A 724 3.52 -26.37 12.39
N LEU A 725 3.28 -26.35 13.71
CA LEU A 725 2.70 -25.22 14.41
C LEU A 725 3.55 -23.95 14.28
N LYS A 726 4.87 -24.08 14.37
CA LYS A 726 5.83 -23.00 14.14
C LYS A 726 5.73 -22.43 12.72
N HIS A 727 5.79 -23.30 11.72
CA HIS A 727 5.77 -22.86 10.32
C HIS A 727 4.41 -22.27 9.89
N LEU A 728 3.30 -22.81 10.39
CA LEU A 728 1.96 -22.25 10.15
C LEU A 728 1.79 -20.83 10.73
N ARG A 729 2.62 -20.44 11.70
CA ARG A 729 2.61 -19.12 12.35
C ARG A 729 3.66 -18.16 11.81
N ASN A 730 4.57 -18.62 10.98
CA ASN A 730 5.62 -17.77 10.41
C ASN A 730 5.08 -16.95 9.23
N VAL A 731 4.37 -15.86 9.57
CA VAL A 731 3.76 -14.95 8.58
C VAL A 731 4.83 -14.23 7.74
N GLU A 732 6.00 -13.93 8.29
CA GLU A 732 7.10 -13.29 7.59
C GLU A 732 7.58 -14.13 6.40
N LYS A 733 7.82 -15.41 6.62
CA LYS A 733 8.35 -16.34 5.60
C LYS A 733 7.33 -16.78 4.57
N TYR A 734 6.07 -16.95 4.97
CA TYR A 734 5.05 -17.61 4.17
C TYR A 734 3.87 -16.73 3.75
N LYS A 735 3.90 -15.42 4.03
CA LYS A 735 2.87 -14.52 3.52
C LYS A 735 2.89 -14.48 2.00
N ILE A 736 1.71 -14.51 1.40
CA ILE A 736 1.54 -14.36 -0.05
C ILE A 736 0.26 -13.58 -0.34
N PHE A 737 0.31 -12.70 -1.34
CA PHE A 737 -0.85 -12.04 -1.89
C PHE A 737 -1.17 -12.66 -3.25
N GLU A 738 -2.17 -13.51 -3.26
CA GLU A 738 -2.67 -14.12 -4.49
C GLU A 738 -3.55 -13.12 -5.24
N VAL A 739 -3.08 -12.67 -6.38
CA VAL A 739 -3.85 -11.83 -7.30
C VAL A 739 -4.47 -12.70 -8.38
N ARG A 740 -5.77 -12.52 -8.62
CA ARG A 740 -6.52 -13.21 -9.67
C ARG A 740 -7.11 -12.20 -10.64
N TYR A 741 -7.05 -12.52 -11.91
CA TYR A 741 -7.68 -11.81 -13.01
C TYR A 741 -8.73 -12.71 -13.65
N ASP A 742 -9.99 -12.28 -13.69
CA ASP A 742 -11.12 -13.09 -14.20
C ASP A 742 -11.19 -14.48 -13.55
N LYS A 743 -11.05 -14.57 -12.22
CA LYS A 743 -11.01 -15.80 -11.40
C LYS A 743 -9.80 -16.72 -11.65
N ARG A 744 -8.94 -16.44 -12.65
CA ARG A 744 -7.70 -17.18 -12.92
C ARG A 744 -6.54 -16.58 -12.13
N ALA A 745 -5.64 -17.42 -11.65
CA ALA A 745 -4.41 -16.96 -11.03
C ALA A 745 -3.52 -16.21 -12.06
N LEU A 746 -2.73 -15.23 -11.62
CA LEU A 746 -1.91 -14.43 -12.54
C LEU A 746 -0.98 -15.27 -13.41
N ASN A 747 -0.42 -16.38 -12.89
CA ASN A 747 0.45 -17.27 -13.64
C ASN A 747 -0.24 -17.95 -14.85
N GLU A 748 -1.56 -18.00 -14.86
CA GLU A 748 -2.41 -18.60 -15.92
C GLU A 748 -2.87 -17.57 -16.96
N THR A 749 -2.51 -16.30 -16.81
CA THR A 749 -2.94 -15.21 -17.70
C THR A 749 -1.83 -14.81 -18.68
N SER A 750 -2.18 -14.06 -19.73
CA SER A 750 -1.19 -13.54 -20.68
C SER A 750 -0.23 -12.55 -20.00
N PHE A 751 0.95 -12.36 -20.58
CA PHE A 751 1.96 -11.46 -19.99
C PHE A 751 1.45 -10.02 -19.86
N GLY A 752 0.78 -9.48 -20.88
CA GLY A 752 0.17 -8.14 -20.83
C GLY A 752 -0.91 -8.03 -19.76
N GLN A 753 -1.74 -9.09 -19.56
CA GLN A 753 -2.74 -9.13 -18.48
C GLN A 753 -2.08 -9.15 -17.09
N LYS A 754 -0.96 -9.89 -16.94
CA LYS A 754 -0.18 -9.88 -15.69
C LYS A 754 0.33 -8.48 -15.37
N CYS A 755 1.00 -7.83 -16.30
CA CYS A 755 1.54 -6.49 -16.14
C CYS A 755 0.43 -5.47 -15.80
N THR A 756 -0.71 -5.56 -16.51
CA THR A 756 -1.87 -4.70 -16.22
C THR A 756 -2.41 -4.93 -14.80
N ALA A 757 -2.61 -6.18 -14.40
CA ALA A 757 -3.10 -6.49 -13.06
C ALA A 757 -2.13 -6.03 -11.96
N VAL A 758 -0.82 -6.20 -12.17
CA VAL A 758 0.22 -5.69 -11.26
C VAL A 758 0.12 -4.18 -11.11
N LEU A 759 0.08 -3.45 -12.23
CA LEU A 759 0.01 -1.99 -12.20
C LEU A 759 -1.28 -1.48 -11.53
N VAL A 760 -2.41 -2.09 -11.85
CA VAL A 760 -3.72 -1.80 -11.24
C VAL A 760 -3.68 -1.97 -9.73
N VAL A 761 -3.12 -3.08 -9.27
CA VAL A 761 -2.97 -3.36 -7.83
C VAL A 761 -2.07 -2.31 -7.17
N LEU A 762 -0.91 -2.02 -7.74
CA LEU A 762 0.04 -1.07 -7.16
C LEU A 762 -0.48 0.38 -7.15
N LEU A 763 -1.24 0.79 -8.18
CA LEU A 763 -1.91 2.10 -8.21
C LEU A 763 -3.00 2.25 -7.14
N SER A 764 -3.67 1.15 -6.82
CA SER A 764 -4.78 1.14 -5.84
C SER A 764 -4.32 1.05 -4.39
N LEU A 765 -3.06 0.68 -4.17
CA LEU A 765 -2.45 0.53 -2.86
C LEU A 765 -1.60 1.75 -2.49
N GLY A 766 -1.55 2.07 -1.20
CA GLY A 766 -0.73 3.17 -0.68
C GLY A 766 -1.38 4.55 -0.83
N ASN A 767 -0.80 5.54 -0.16
CA ASN A 767 -1.25 6.94 -0.15
C ASN A 767 -0.12 7.91 -0.55
N ASN A 768 1.12 7.44 -0.61
CA ASN A 768 2.26 8.27 -0.99
C ASN A 768 2.21 8.62 -2.49
N PRO A 769 2.83 9.71 -2.92
CA PRO A 769 2.98 10.00 -4.33
C PRO A 769 3.56 8.81 -5.07
N ILE A 770 2.97 8.45 -6.21
CA ILE A 770 3.48 7.35 -7.05
C ILE A 770 4.09 7.91 -8.33
N ILE A 771 5.30 7.49 -8.62
CA ILE A 771 6.08 7.88 -9.80
C ILE A 771 6.27 6.63 -10.64
N ILE A 772 5.80 6.63 -11.89
CA ILE A 772 5.88 5.48 -12.80
C ILE A 772 6.55 5.86 -14.11
N ASP A 773 7.56 5.11 -14.49
CA ASP A 773 8.29 5.31 -15.73
C ASP A 773 7.75 4.38 -16.82
N GLU A 774 7.17 4.96 -17.88
CA GLU A 774 6.58 4.29 -19.05
C GLU A 774 5.57 3.18 -18.68
N PRO A 775 4.46 3.52 -18.00
CA PRO A 775 3.46 2.54 -17.54
C PRO A 775 2.80 1.75 -18.68
N GLU A 776 2.83 2.30 -19.89
CA GLU A 776 2.29 1.67 -21.09
C GLU A 776 3.19 0.58 -21.71
N ALA A 777 4.44 0.49 -21.29
CA ALA A 777 5.32 -0.55 -21.76
C ALA A 777 4.74 -1.92 -21.36
N HIS A 778 4.60 -2.81 -22.32
CA HIS A 778 4.12 -4.20 -22.13
C HIS A 778 2.62 -4.37 -21.76
N LEU A 779 1.82 -3.31 -21.83
CA LEU A 779 0.38 -3.40 -21.58
C LEU A 779 -0.41 -3.65 -22.86
N ASP A 780 -1.53 -4.35 -22.73
CA ASP A 780 -2.50 -4.51 -23.81
C ASP A 780 -3.27 -3.18 -24.04
N SER A 781 -3.33 -2.71 -25.28
CA SER A 781 -3.93 -1.41 -25.63
C SER A 781 -5.40 -1.26 -25.21
N ALA A 782 -6.18 -2.34 -25.27
CA ALA A 782 -7.58 -2.32 -24.86
C ALA A 782 -7.70 -2.22 -23.33
N LEU A 783 -6.83 -2.91 -22.58
CA LEU A 783 -6.78 -2.84 -21.12
C LEU A 783 -6.28 -1.48 -20.63
N ILE A 784 -5.37 -0.83 -21.39
CA ILE A 784 -4.92 0.54 -21.09
C ILE A 784 -6.12 1.49 -21.20
N ALA A 785 -6.82 1.47 -22.33
CA ALA A 785 -7.86 2.44 -22.63
C ALA A 785 -9.04 2.36 -21.62
N ASN A 786 -9.43 1.16 -21.25
CA ASN A 786 -10.69 0.94 -20.53
C ASN A 786 -10.53 0.75 -19.01
N TYR A 787 -9.45 0.10 -18.59
CA TYR A 787 -9.25 -0.17 -17.18
C TYR A 787 -8.30 0.80 -16.48
N LEU A 788 -7.10 0.95 -17.03
CA LEU A 788 -6.05 1.74 -16.39
C LEU A 788 -6.39 3.23 -16.37
N VAL A 789 -6.95 3.75 -17.47
CA VAL A 789 -7.40 5.15 -17.56
C VAL A 789 -8.49 5.43 -16.52
N THR A 790 -9.52 4.57 -16.44
CA THR A 790 -10.61 4.72 -15.46
C THR A 790 -10.08 4.66 -14.02
N LEU A 791 -9.14 3.74 -13.76
CA LEU A 791 -8.51 3.63 -12.44
C LEU A 791 -7.71 4.88 -12.09
N ILE A 792 -6.90 5.41 -13.02
CA ILE A 792 -6.12 6.63 -12.80
C ILE A 792 -7.04 7.80 -12.46
N LYS A 793 -8.13 8.00 -13.21
CA LYS A 793 -9.10 9.06 -12.94
C LYS A 793 -9.70 8.98 -11.52
N LYS A 794 -9.96 7.77 -11.02
CA LYS A 794 -10.43 7.55 -9.63
C LYS A 794 -9.30 7.72 -8.60
N GLN A 795 -8.10 7.21 -8.88
CA GLN A 795 -6.99 7.23 -7.92
C GLN A 795 -6.32 8.60 -7.79
N LYS A 796 -6.25 9.40 -8.88
CA LYS A 796 -5.68 10.75 -8.82
C LYS A 796 -6.41 11.69 -7.85
N GLN A 797 -7.66 11.38 -7.48
CA GLN A 797 -8.41 12.10 -6.44
C GLN A 797 -7.90 11.79 -5.02
N LYS A 798 -7.24 10.66 -4.82
CA LYS A 798 -6.84 10.13 -3.51
C LYS A 798 -5.33 10.22 -3.26
N ARG A 799 -4.52 10.14 -4.34
CA ARG A 799 -3.06 10.21 -4.27
C ARG A 799 -2.48 10.91 -5.49
N GLN A 800 -1.36 11.56 -5.32
CA GLN A 800 -0.63 12.16 -6.43
C GLN A 800 -0.02 11.07 -7.32
N ILE A 801 -0.19 11.25 -8.65
CA ILE A 801 0.34 10.35 -9.67
C ILE A 801 1.26 11.15 -10.60
N ILE A 802 2.47 10.65 -10.84
CA ILE A 802 3.45 11.25 -11.74
C ILE A 802 3.91 10.17 -12.72
N PHE A 803 3.62 10.33 -14.02
CA PHE A 803 4.05 9.40 -15.06
C PHE A 803 5.04 10.03 -16.03
N ALA A 804 6.05 9.26 -16.45
CA ALA A 804 6.75 9.54 -17.69
C ALA A 804 6.17 8.66 -18.80
N THR A 805 5.78 9.25 -19.91
CA THR A 805 5.21 8.54 -21.05
C THR A 805 5.59 9.17 -22.38
N HIS A 806 5.60 8.39 -23.43
CA HIS A 806 5.70 8.88 -24.81
C HIS A 806 4.38 8.71 -25.58
N ASN A 807 3.31 8.27 -24.93
CA ASN A 807 2.00 8.03 -25.50
C ASN A 807 1.04 9.20 -25.19
N ALA A 808 0.76 10.05 -26.16
CA ALA A 808 -0.14 11.20 -25.99
C ALA A 808 -1.59 10.76 -25.72
N ASN A 809 -2.05 9.63 -26.25
CA ASN A 809 -3.39 9.11 -25.97
C ASN A 809 -3.57 8.79 -24.48
N PHE A 810 -2.50 8.33 -23.83
CA PHE A 810 -2.54 8.07 -22.40
C PHE A 810 -2.69 9.37 -21.60
N VAL A 811 -1.96 10.42 -21.99
CA VAL A 811 -2.03 11.75 -21.37
C VAL A 811 -3.42 12.34 -21.47
N LEU A 812 -4.03 12.27 -22.66
CA LEU A 812 -5.35 12.81 -22.94
C LEU A 812 -6.46 12.03 -22.24
N ASN A 813 -6.50 10.72 -22.42
CA ASN A 813 -7.57 9.87 -21.92
C ASN A 813 -7.57 9.77 -20.38
N ALA A 814 -6.40 9.83 -19.74
CA ALA A 814 -6.30 9.83 -18.28
C ALA A 814 -6.46 11.23 -17.66
N ASP A 815 -6.70 12.25 -18.48
CA ASP A 815 -6.96 13.62 -18.06
C ASP A 815 -5.86 14.17 -17.14
N ALA A 816 -4.65 14.33 -17.70
CA ALA A 816 -3.53 14.92 -16.98
C ALA A 816 -3.76 16.41 -16.72
N GLU A 817 -3.72 16.82 -15.45
CA GLU A 817 -3.89 18.24 -15.11
C GLU A 817 -2.66 19.08 -15.44
N LEU A 818 -1.49 18.46 -15.44
CA LEU A 818 -0.23 19.12 -15.78
C LEU A 818 0.61 18.22 -16.69
N ILE A 819 1.17 18.82 -17.71
CA ILE A 819 2.11 18.18 -18.61
C ILE A 819 3.45 18.91 -18.51
N ILE A 820 4.53 18.14 -18.25
CA ILE A 820 5.90 18.62 -18.29
C ILE A 820 6.57 18.03 -19.53
N GLN A 821 6.80 18.85 -20.53
CA GLN A 821 7.51 18.45 -21.74
C GLN A 821 9.00 18.65 -21.57
N LEU A 822 9.79 17.58 -21.77
CA LEU A 822 11.23 17.61 -21.79
C LEU A 822 11.74 17.49 -23.23
N LYS A 823 12.63 18.40 -23.62
CA LYS A 823 13.33 18.39 -24.91
C LYS A 823 14.84 18.37 -24.65
N ASN A 824 15.56 17.61 -25.46
CA ASN A 824 17.02 17.66 -25.46
C ASN A 824 17.47 18.53 -26.63
N GLU A 825 17.92 19.74 -26.33
CA GLU A 825 18.40 20.72 -27.29
C GLU A 825 19.92 20.89 -27.11
N ASN A 826 20.69 20.43 -28.09
CA ASN A 826 22.17 20.52 -28.04
C ASN A 826 22.80 19.90 -26.77
N ASN A 827 22.33 18.72 -26.37
CA ASN A 827 22.72 18.01 -25.14
C ASN A 827 22.36 18.73 -23.82
N LYS A 828 21.45 19.69 -23.87
CA LYS A 828 20.87 20.33 -22.69
C LYS A 828 19.38 20.02 -22.61
N ILE A 829 18.94 19.67 -21.41
CA ILE A 829 17.51 19.46 -21.15
C ILE A 829 16.84 20.83 -21.00
N VAL A 830 15.73 21.00 -21.69
CA VAL A 830 14.83 22.14 -21.57
C VAL A 830 13.47 21.59 -21.13
N ALA A 831 12.89 22.21 -20.11
CA ALA A 831 11.59 21.82 -19.59
C ALA A 831 10.54 22.91 -19.86
N GLN A 832 9.33 22.49 -20.25
CA GLN A 832 8.19 23.36 -20.44
C GLN A 832 6.96 22.72 -19.81
N SER A 833 6.26 23.48 -18.96
CA SER A 833 5.06 23.00 -18.27
C SER A 833 3.80 23.66 -18.82
N PHE A 834 2.75 22.88 -19.09
CA PHE A 834 1.48 23.37 -19.60
C PHE A 834 0.31 22.44 -19.18
N MET A 835 -0.90 22.96 -19.30
CA MET A 835 -2.13 22.21 -19.04
C MET A 835 -2.64 21.56 -20.32
N ILE A 836 -3.44 20.51 -20.19
CA ILE A 836 -4.02 19.78 -21.34
C ILE A 836 -4.92 20.68 -22.20
N GLU A 837 -5.57 21.66 -21.58
CA GLU A 837 -6.43 22.64 -22.21
C GLU A 837 -5.67 23.78 -22.94
N SER A 838 -4.35 23.80 -22.90
CA SER A 838 -3.55 24.87 -23.52
C SER A 838 -3.45 24.71 -25.04
N ASP A 839 -4.15 25.55 -25.80
CA ASP A 839 -4.14 25.53 -27.28
C ASP A 839 -2.73 25.63 -27.88
N LYS A 840 -1.84 26.43 -27.25
CA LYS A 840 -0.47 26.62 -27.74
C LYS A 840 0.35 25.34 -27.84
N HIS A 841 -0.04 24.30 -27.06
CA HIS A 841 0.72 23.06 -26.91
C HIS A 841 0.00 21.83 -27.50
N LYS A 842 -1.19 22.01 -28.10
CA LYS A 842 -1.90 20.93 -28.81
C LYS A 842 -1.04 20.31 -29.91
N GLU A 843 -0.30 21.12 -30.66
CA GLU A 843 0.63 20.65 -31.67
C GLU A 843 1.76 19.78 -31.12
N ASP A 844 2.27 20.09 -29.92
CA ASP A 844 3.34 19.30 -29.30
C ASP A 844 2.84 17.90 -28.90
N LEU A 845 1.58 17.78 -28.43
CA LEU A 845 0.94 16.51 -28.16
C LEU A 845 0.69 15.72 -29.47
N LEU A 846 0.19 16.39 -30.51
CA LEU A 846 -0.01 15.74 -31.82
C LEU A 846 1.31 15.24 -32.43
N LYS A 847 2.43 15.92 -32.23
CA LYS A 847 3.77 15.49 -32.70
C LYS A 847 4.21 14.17 -32.07
N LEU A 848 3.82 13.87 -30.82
CA LEU A 848 4.09 12.59 -30.17
C LEU A 848 3.38 11.42 -30.87
N GLU A 849 2.24 11.67 -31.53
CA GLU A 849 1.44 10.70 -32.28
C GLU A 849 1.77 10.67 -33.80
N GLY A 850 2.86 11.30 -34.22
CA GLY A 850 3.28 11.37 -35.61
C GLY A 850 2.76 12.61 -36.36
N GLY A 851 2.16 13.58 -35.66
CA GLY A 851 1.68 14.83 -36.19
C GLY A 851 0.23 14.78 -36.70
N GLU A 852 -0.34 15.97 -36.97
CA GLU A 852 -1.73 16.13 -37.40
C GLU A 852 -2.07 15.30 -38.65
N LYS A 853 -1.12 15.19 -39.59
CA LYS A 853 -1.33 14.41 -40.83
C LYS A 853 -1.53 12.92 -40.51
N ALA A 854 -0.69 12.34 -39.62
CA ALA A 854 -0.81 10.92 -39.26
C ALA A 854 -2.13 10.66 -38.50
N PHE A 855 -2.59 11.62 -37.71
CA PHE A 855 -3.88 11.56 -37.04
C PHE A 855 -5.05 11.56 -38.03
N LYS A 856 -5.10 12.56 -38.95
CA LYS A 856 -6.11 12.64 -39.99
C LYS A 856 -6.12 11.43 -40.95
N ASP A 857 -4.96 10.89 -41.29
CA ASP A 857 -4.85 9.69 -42.12
C ASP A 857 -5.39 8.44 -41.40
N ARG A 858 -5.20 8.34 -40.07
CA ARG A 858 -5.81 7.27 -39.24
C ARG A 858 -7.34 7.40 -39.20
N GLU A 859 -7.85 8.58 -38.91
CA GLU A 859 -9.32 8.84 -38.93
C GLU A 859 -9.94 8.48 -40.27
N ARG A 860 -9.31 8.88 -41.38
CA ARG A 860 -9.78 8.52 -42.73
C ARG A 860 -9.78 7.02 -42.97
N LYS A 861 -8.70 6.32 -42.58
CA LYS A 861 -8.58 4.86 -42.77
C LYS A 861 -9.60 4.09 -41.93
N TYR A 862 -9.93 4.56 -40.74
CA TYR A 862 -10.97 3.95 -39.90
C TYR A 862 -12.39 4.37 -40.31
N GLY A 863 -12.55 5.33 -41.22
CA GLY A 863 -13.88 5.80 -41.68
C GLY A 863 -14.65 6.63 -40.66
N ILE A 864 -13.94 7.18 -39.66
CA ILE A 864 -14.51 7.93 -38.54
C ILE A 864 -14.91 9.35 -39.00
N THR A 865 -14.17 9.95 -39.91
CA THR A 865 -14.51 11.24 -40.53
C THR A 865 -15.45 11.04 -41.71
N LYS A 866 -16.71 11.47 -41.59
CA LYS A 866 -17.56 11.71 -42.75
C LYS A 866 -16.95 12.88 -43.54
N ASP A 867 -16.33 12.59 -44.68
CA ASP A 867 -15.92 13.61 -45.65
C ASP A 867 -17.16 14.45 -46.03
N LYS A 868 -17.31 15.65 -45.48
CA LYS A 868 -18.34 16.62 -45.88
C LYS A 868 -18.16 17.16 -47.31
N THR A 869 -17.13 16.63 -48.06
CA THR A 869 -16.78 17.08 -49.42
C THR A 869 -17.39 16.25 -50.56
N LYS A 870 -18.25 15.26 -50.29
CA LYS A 870 -18.87 14.43 -51.35
C LYS A 870 -20.35 14.68 -51.58
N ASN A 871 -20.90 15.84 -51.27
CA ASN A 871 -22.24 16.27 -51.74
C ASN A 871 -22.15 17.62 -52.43
N LYS A 872 -21.34 17.69 -53.49
CA LYS A 872 -21.44 18.68 -54.56
C LYS A 872 -21.15 17.96 -55.87
N GLU A 873 -22.10 17.18 -56.36
CA GLU A 873 -22.41 16.90 -57.73
C GLU A 873 -23.93 16.72 -57.87
#